data_5d46509913e2d9c8517d2044fd031d94
#
_entry.id   5d46509913e2d9c8517d2044fd031d94
#
_cell.length_a   1.000
_cell.length_b   1.000
_cell.length_c   1.000
_cell.angle_alpha   90.00
_cell.angle_beta   90.00
_cell.angle_gamma   90.00
#
_symmetry.space_group_name_H-M   'P 1'
#
loop_
_entity.id
_entity.type
_entity.pdbx_description
1 polymer ?
#
loop_
_entity_poly.entity_id
_entity_poly.type
_entity_poly.pdbx_seq_one_letter_code
_entity_poly.pdbx_strand_id
1 'polypeptide(L)'
;MASPQNARSFCSGVIANPLRGFPLLGGTALLSLAAILAGQELLRAQLKQLTPKISQTELWRVYRWSIDPQQRREAALLLVAKSKDSPLRRQRLLAGQGWGSSPLAAVALKLQAQNNKRLGGKSKANQLWESLLIRFPNAAATADAYYYLGRQQPELRKQLLKLQPAHPAALESAIELDASSNQHQGAIHLSRWGIHRPGTAELLRSACNAPFKDGPSAKERQDLAIGLAKLGDSKAALSCLEEQPAKPAAALAISQALLRGDKEQKLQAESLLLQLAQENPEAKESIEAANLLSEPLHPNAALLEALPPSLAERSPSVASARVRLQDGEKAESVLQRWPDNPASWQLQWDLAREALLKGQWREAKSVLKSIPTKKLPEPLAARQQFWIGFTAAKQGRNQEAKQIWEKLLKSHPSGYYTWRAQARLGQADLPELSGEQLSISNSKPELGEWTSIESGDELVDTLWRLGLTTDAWETWLNLRSETDLTSDTPNNRVVEGRLKMAVGDYWTGLSQLWRASLRLVGEDCQTRQFLHRSQHPYRFWPAIAKASRSNDIRPELLLAIAKQESRFSPGVKSPAGAVGLMQLMPETAAELSDGSLNKEELLNPQTNSKLGALYLTSLLKQWQGNPWLTVASYNAGPGAVTKWLTAELKEDPELWVERIPYPETRIYTKKVLGNLWSYLRIRSEELCKTRLKR
;
A
#
# COMPACT_ATOMS: atom_id res chain seq x y z
N MET A 1 -11.20 16.39 67.83
CA MET A 1 -10.98 16.19 69.26
C MET A 1 -9.91 15.13 69.40
N ALA A 2 -8.77 15.62 69.70
CA ALA A 2 -7.87 15.30 70.80
C ALA A 2 -7.00 14.05 70.58
N SER A 3 -5.78 14.28 70.21
CA SER A 3 -4.54 13.72 70.70
C SER A 3 -4.47 14.03 72.22
N PRO A 4 -3.55 13.53 73.09
CA PRO A 4 -2.16 13.16 72.79
C PRO A 4 -1.49 12.15 73.82
N GLN A 5 -0.22 11.85 73.48
CA GLN A 5 0.97 11.94 74.40
C GLN A 5 1.40 10.79 75.34
N ASN A 6 2.66 10.43 75.10
CA ASN A 6 3.80 10.39 76.07
C ASN A 6 3.84 9.26 77.13
N ALA A 7 4.93 8.68 77.49
CA ALA A 7 6.33 9.07 77.59
C ALA A 7 7.19 7.84 78.01
N ARG A 8 8.48 7.82 77.64
CA ARG A 8 9.71 7.71 78.48
C ARG A 8 9.70 6.69 79.62
N SER A 9 10.71 5.97 79.95
CA SER A 9 12.18 6.11 79.81
C SER A 9 12.90 5.05 80.70
N PHE A 10 14.19 4.92 80.44
CA PHE A 10 15.26 4.46 81.39
C PHE A 10 15.40 2.94 81.69
N CYS A 11 16.53 2.34 81.84
CA CYS A 11 17.95 2.66 81.93
C CYS A 11 18.78 1.38 81.70
N SER A 12 19.86 1.51 81.06
CA SER A 12 21.26 1.24 81.48
C SER A 12 21.67 -0.10 82.06
N GLY A 13 22.76 -0.60 81.47
CA GLY A 13 23.81 -1.28 82.25
C GLY A 13 24.53 -2.40 81.48
N VAL A 14 25.66 -2.07 80.86
CA VAL A 14 27.01 -2.48 81.20
C VAL A 14 27.56 -3.79 80.64
N ILE A 15 28.48 -3.63 79.67
CA ILE A 15 29.82 -4.24 79.45
C ILE A 15 29.94 -5.79 79.35
N ALA A 16 30.38 -6.26 78.12
CA ALA A 16 31.64 -6.94 77.90
C ALA A 16 31.80 -7.42 76.48
N ASN A 17 32.78 -6.90 75.76
CA ASN A 17 33.44 -7.55 74.63
C ASN A 17 34.26 -8.77 75.12
N PRO A 18 34.61 -9.83 74.35
CA PRO A 18 35.38 -9.63 73.13
C PRO A 18 35.20 -10.65 71.98
N LEU A 19 35.43 -10.13 70.75
CA LEU A 19 36.31 -10.68 69.70
C LEU A 19 35.97 -12.01 69.00
N ARG A 20 35.89 -11.84 67.70
CA ARG A 20 36.37 -12.67 66.59
C ARG A 20 35.43 -13.69 65.93
N GLY A 21 35.08 -13.42 64.72
CA GLY A 21 34.89 -14.46 63.74
C GLY A 21 33.85 -14.21 62.69
N PHE A 22 34.22 -13.61 61.57
CA PHE A 22 33.58 -13.64 60.25
C PHE A 22 32.24 -12.97 59.98
N PRO A 23 32.25 -11.93 59.13
CA PRO A 23 31.23 -11.73 58.13
C PRO A 23 31.88 -11.46 56.75
N LEU A 24 32.33 -12.48 56.06
CA LEU A 24 32.81 -12.34 54.66
C LEU A 24 31.90 -12.98 53.64
N LEU A 25 30.81 -13.65 54.03
CA LEU A 25 29.85 -14.27 53.10
C LEU A 25 28.59 -13.41 52.79
N GLY A 26 28.31 -12.42 53.62
CA GLY A 26 27.15 -11.51 53.38
C GLY A 26 27.46 -10.38 52.39
N GLY A 27 28.71 -9.92 52.31
CA GLY A 27 29.10 -8.81 51.44
C GLY A 27 29.18 -9.18 49.98
N THR A 28 29.59 -10.40 49.65
CA THR A 28 29.66 -10.87 48.26
C THR A 28 28.29 -11.15 47.65
N ALA A 29 27.32 -11.62 48.47
CA ALA A 29 25.95 -11.83 48.02
C ALA A 29 25.20 -10.49 47.82
N LEU A 30 25.44 -9.49 48.64
CA LEU A 30 24.86 -8.14 48.47
C LEU A 30 25.52 -7.39 47.32
N LEU A 31 26.82 -7.52 47.09
CA LEU A 31 27.53 -6.92 45.99
C LEU A 31 27.14 -7.60 44.64
N SER A 32 26.93 -8.91 44.62
CA SER A 32 26.43 -9.61 43.46
C SER A 32 24.96 -9.27 43.14
N LEU A 33 24.12 -9.10 44.17
CA LEU A 33 22.74 -8.65 43.97
C LEU A 33 22.66 -7.20 43.49
N ALA A 34 23.48 -6.30 44.06
CA ALA A 34 23.60 -4.91 43.62
C ALA A 34 24.15 -4.81 42.18
N ALA A 35 25.13 -5.63 41.79
CA ALA A 35 25.67 -5.70 40.45
C ALA A 35 24.65 -6.27 39.44
N ILE A 36 23.84 -7.26 39.84
CA ILE A 36 22.73 -7.79 39.05
C ILE A 36 21.63 -6.75 38.88
N LEU A 37 21.27 -6.03 39.93
CA LEU A 37 20.26 -4.95 39.90
C LEU A 37 20.74 -3.75 39.08
N ALA A 38 21.99 -3.33 39.25
CA ALA A 38 22.60 -2.26 38.44
C ALA A 38 22.75 -2.68 36.96
N GLY A 39 23.12 -3.93 36.70
CA GLY A 39 23.16 -4.49 35.35
C GLY A 39 21.77 -4.56 34.72
N GLN A 40 20.72 -4.81 35.47
CA GLN A 40 19.34 -4.82 35.01
C GLN A 40 18.77 -3.41 34.81
N GLU A 41 19.14 -2.43 35.61
CA GLU A 41 18.78 -1.01 35.39
C GLU A 41 19.49 -0.43 34.15
N LEU A 42 20.76 -0.78 33.94
CA LEU A 42 21.48 -0.46 32.71
C LEU A 42 20.82 -1.12 31.48
N LEU A 43 20.36 -2.37 31.60
CA LEU A 43 19.59 -3.04 30.54
C LEU A 43 18.22 -2.37 30.32
N ARG A 44 17.53 -1.95 31.39
CA ARG A 44 16.28 -1.18 31.29
C ARG A 44 16.48 0.18 30.62
N ALA A 45 17.57 0.87 30.91
CA ALA A 45 17.89 2.15 30.28
C ALA A 45 18.27 2.03 28.79
N GLN A 46 18.86 0.90 28.37
CA GLN A 46 19.22 0.64 26.98
C GLN A 46 18.09 0.01 26.14
N LEU A 47 17.14 -0.70 26.74
CA LEU A 47 16.07 -1.42 26.06
C LEU A 47 14.70 -0.79 26.34
N LYS A 48 14.53 0.50 26.06
CA LYS A 48 13.25 1.20 26.28
C LYS A 48 12.05 0.57 25.55
N GLN A 49 12.25 -0.05 24.39
CA GLN A 49 11.20 -0.77 23.65
C GLN A 49 11.79 -1.93 22.83
N LEU A 50 11.22 -3.13 22.99
CA LEU A 50 11.58 -4.28 22.17
C LEU A 50 11.02 -4.13 20.75
N THR A 51 11.88 -4.25 19.74
CA THR A 51 11.51 -4.13 18.32
C THR A 51 12.00 -5.33 17.51
N PRO A 52 11.50 -5.58 16.29
CA PRO A 52 11.95 -6.69 15.45
C PRO A 52 13.44 -6.66 15.10
N LYS A 53 14.12 -5.51 15.23
CA LYS A 53 15.57 -5.36 14.94
C LYS A 53 16.49 -5.90 16.02
N ILE A 54 15.97 -6.07 17.24
CA ILE A 54 16.76 -6.60 18.35
C ILE A 54 17.31 -7.99 17.99
N SER A 55 18.58 -8.22 18.28
CA SER A 55 19.25 -9.50 18.02
C SER A 55 18.56 -10.66 18.77
N GLN A 56 18.61 -11.84 18.18
CA GLN A 56 17.99 -13.01 18.78
C GLN A 56 18.64 -13.34 20.16
N THR A 57 19.93 -13.09 20.30
CA THR A 57 20.67 -13.29 21.55
C THR A 57 20.16 -12.36 22.65
N GLU A 58 19.96 -11.09 22.34
CA GLU A 58 19.41 -10.12 23.30
C GLU A 58 17.96 -10.44 23.69
N LEU A 59 17.11 -10.84 22.74
CA LEU A 59 15.75 -11.29 23.03
C LEU A 59 15.73 -12.48 23.98
N TRP A 60 16.63 -13.47 23.78
CA TRP A 60 16.77 -14.58 24.70
C TRP A 60 17.23 -14.17 26.09
N ARG A 61 18.10 -13.16 26.21
CA ARG A 61 18.53 -12.59 27.48
C ARG A 61 17.35 -11.96 28.20
N VAL A 62 16.58 -11.09 27.51
CA VAL A 62 15.36 -10.46 28.09
C VAL A 62 14.35 -11.52 28.51
N TYR A 63 14.05 -12.50 27.67
CA TYR A 63 13.10 -13.57 27.93
C TYR A 63 13.46 -14.38 29.20
N ARG A 64 14.74 -14.66 29.42
CA ARG A 64 15.21 -15.50 30.56
C ARG A 64 15.44 -14.71 31.83
N TRP A 65 15.92 -13.49 31.74
CA TRP A 65 16.51 -12.78 32.87
C TRP A 65 15.80 -11.47 33.24
N SER A 66 14.86 -10.94 32.43
CA SER A 66 14.12 -9.75 32.83
C SER A 66 13.24 -10.06 34.06
N ILE A 67 13.30 -9.19 35.05
CA ILE A 67 12.39 -9.24 36.23
C ILE A 67 11.01 -8.68 35.90
N ASP A 68 10.90 -7.87 34.82
CA ASP A 68 9.63 -7.34 34.35
C ASP A 68 8.84 -8.39 33.56
N PRO A 69 7.67 -8.83 34.10
CA PRO A 69 6.84 -9.83 33.42
C PRO A 69 6.35 -9.36 32.03
N GLN A 70 6.12 -8.05 31.85
CA GLN A 70 5.67 -7.52 30.57
C GLN A 70 6.76 -7.63 29.51
N GLN A 71 7.99 -7.26 29.85
CA GLN A 71 9.12 -7.42 28.92
C GLN A 71 9.38 -8.89 28.56
N ARG A 72 9.22 -9.82 29.53
CA ARG A 72 9.34 -11.27 29.23
C ARG A 72 8.26 -11.73 28.25
N ARG A 73 7.00 -11.29 28.42
CA ARG A 73 5.88 -11.60 27.53
C ARG A 73 6.14 -11.04 26.11
N GLU A 74 6.57 -9.80 26.02
CA GLU A 74 6.90 -9.18 24.75
C GLU A 74 8.07 -9.87 24.05
N ALA A 75 9.13 -10.22 24.79
CA ALA A 75 10.25 -10.99 24.25
C ALA A 75 9.83 -12.38 23.78
N ALA A 76 8.91 -13.05 24.53
CA ALA A 76 8.35 -14.32 24.10
C ALA A 76 7.60 -14.19 22.76
N LEU A 77 6.76 -13.19 22.58
CA LEU A 77 6.01 -12.94 21.34
C LEU A 77 6.94 -12.60 20.17
N LEU A 78 7.97 -11.78 20.38
CA LEU A 78 8.98 -11.49 19.35
C LEU A 78 9.75 -12.75 18.95
N LEU A 79 10.15 -13.59 19.90
CA LEU A 79 10.79 -14.87 19.62
C LEU A 79 9.86 -15.82 18.87
N VAL A 80 8.56 -15.81 19.20
CA VAL A 80 7.53 -16.57 18.47
C VAL A 80 7.39 -16.06 17.03
N ALA A 81 7.34 -14.75 16.81
CA ALA A 81 7.27 -14.15 15.48
C ALA A 81 8.48 -14.53 14.62
N LYS A 82 9.70 -14.61 15.23
CA LYS A 82 10.94 -15.02 14.56
C LYS A 82 11.07 -16.54 14.37
N SER A 83 10.28 -17.38 15.07
CA SER A 83 10.40 -18.85 15.08
C SER A 83 9.28 -19.52 14.28
N LYS A 84 9.05 -19.11 13.03
CA LYS A 84 7.92 -19.57 12.21
C LYS A 84 7.87 -21.07 11.99
N ASP A 85 9.02 -21.74 11.92
CA ASP A 85 9.13 -23.13 11.47
C ASP A 85 9.19 -24.18 12.61
N SER A 86 9.05 -23.76 13.87
CA SER A 86 9.13 -24.68 15.00
C SER A 86 7.93 -24.54 15.96
N PRO A 87 6.83 -25.29 15.75
CA PRO A 87 5.64 -25.28 16.63
C PRO A 87 5.95 -25.61 18.10
N LEU A 88 6.82 -26.61 18.37
CA LEU A 88 7.24 -26.95 19.73
C LEU A 88 7.97 -25.83 20.44
N ARG A 89 8.87 -25.12 19.74
CA ARG A 89 9.57 -23.98 20.30
C ARG A 89 8.61 -22.84 20.61
N ARG A 90 7.68 -22.55 19.70
CA ARG A 90 6.65 -21.53 19.93
C ARG A 90 5.77 -21.87 21.14
N GLN A 91 5.36 -23.14 21.27
CA GLN A 91 4.58 -23.58 22.44
C GLN A 91 5.32 -23.36 23.74
N ARG A 92 6.61 -23.71 23.82
CA ARG A 92 7.45 -23.50 25.03
C ARG A 92 7.62 -22.03 25.37
N LEU A 93 7.79 -21.17 24.37
CA LEU A 93 7.92 -19.72 24.56
C LEU A 93 6.66 -19.08 25.13
N LEU A 94 5.47 -19.55 24.72
CA LEU A 94 4.19 -19.02 25.16
C LEU A 94 3.71 -19.60 26.49
N ALA A 95 4.21 -20.78 26.87
CA ALA A 95 3.83 -21.44 28.12
C ALA A 95 4.42 -20.70 29.35
N GLY A 96 3.71 -20.73 30.48
CA GLY A 96 4.21 -20.24 31.75
C GLY A 96 4.44 -18.74 31.89
N GLN A 97 3.98 -17.92 30.91
CA GLN A 97 4.21 -16.46 30.94
C GLN A 97 3.21 -15.69 31.83
N GLY A 98 2.17 -16.35 32.32
CA GLY A 98 1.16 -15.67 33.17
C GLY A 98 0.49 -14.50 32.45
N TRP A 99 -0.13 -14.73 31.28
CA TRP A 99 -0.68 -13.70 30.42
C TRP A 99 -1.76 -12.80 31.04
N GLY A 100 -2.46 -13.29 32.08
CA GLY A 100 -3.49 -12.51 32.78
C GLY A 100 -4.63 -12.04 31.86
N SER A 101 -5.10 -10.81 32.12
CA SER A 101 -6.14 -10.13 31.31
C SER A 101 -5.59 -9.12 30.33
N SER A 102 -4.26 -9.07 30.13
CA SER A 102 -3.64 -8.17 29.13
C SER A 102 -4.23 -8.38 27.72
N PRO A 103 -4.39 -7.35 26.90
CA PRO A 103 -4.80 -7.50 25.50
C PRO A 103 -3.92 -8.48 24.71
N LEU A 104 -2.64 -8.58 25.03
CA LEU A 104 -1.73 -9.57 24.46
C LEU A 104 -2.08 -11.03 24.83
N ALA A 105 -2.86 -11.24 25.91
CA ALA A 105 -3.31 -12.57 26.30
C ALA A 105 -4.23 -13.23 25.25
N ALA A 106 -5.09 -12.45 24.61
CA ALA A 106 -5.95 -12.95 23.52
C ALA A 106 -5.11 -13.48 22.36
N VAL A 107 -4.11 -12.72 21.93
CA VAL A 107 -3.19 -13.13 20.85
C VAL A 107 -2.35 -14.34 21.28
N ALA A 108 -1.86 -14.37 22.51
CA ALA A 108 -1.10 -15.52 23.04
C ALA A 108 -1.95 -16.80 23.06
N LEU A 109 -3.22 -16.73 23.50
CA LEU A 109 -4.16 -17.86 23.47
C LEU A 109 -4.40 -18.35 22.04
N LYS A 110 -4.67 -17.43 21.08
CA LYS A 110 -4.79 -17.75 19.65
C LYS A 110 -3.56 -18.52 19.15
N LEU A 111 -2.35 -17.99 19.40
CA LEU A 111 -1.10 -18.60 18.95
C LEU A 111 -0.87 -19.98 19.62
N GLN A 112 -1.22 -20.14 20.89
CA GLN A 112 -1.15 -21.42 21.59
C GLN A 112 -2.14 -22.44 21.00
N ALA A 113 -3.38 -22.05 20.71
CA ALA A 113 -4.39 -22.91 20.11
C ALA A 113 -3.96 -23.37 18.68
N GLN A 114 -3.48 -22.44 17.85
CA GLN A 114 -2.95 -22.73 16.52
C GLN A 114 -1.75 -23.69 16.59
N ASN A 115 -0.83 -23.51 17.53
CA ASN A 115 0.31 -24.40 17.69
C ASN A 115 -0.09 -25.79 18.18
N ASN A 116 -1.03 -25.89 19.14
CA ASN A 116 -1.53 -27.18 19.59
C ASN A 116 -2.21 -27.96 18.44
N LYS A 117 -2.98 -27.26 17.59
CA LYS A 117 -3.58 -27.87 16.40
C LYS A 117 -2.52 -28.44 15.44
N ARG A 118 -1.44 -27.68 15.17
CA ARG A 118 -0.32 -28.11 14.33
C ARG A 118 0.42 -29.33 14.89
N LEU A 119 0.45 -29.47 16.20
CA LEU A 119 1.04 -30.60 16.92
C LEU A 119 0.08 -31.79 17.09
N GLY A 120 -1.13 -31.75 16.50
CA GLY A 120 -2.13 -32.82 16.62
C GLY A 120 -2.98 -32.79 17.88
N GLY A 121 -2.75 -31.87 18.81
CA GLY A 121 -3.46 -31.75 20.08
C GLY A 121 -4.84 -31.07 19.95
N LYS A 122 -5.77 -31.68 19.20
CA LYS A 122 -7.10 -31.11 18.92
C LYS A 122 -7.90 -30.73 20.16
N SER A 123 -7.97 -31.62 21.18
CA SER A 123 -8.72 -31.34 22.43
C SER A 123 -8.16 -30.13 23.15
N LYS A 124 -6.84 -30.02 23.28
CA LYS A 124 -6.19 -28.88 23.94
C LYS A 124 -6.38 -27.59 23.13
N ALA A 125 -6.34 -27.67 21.81
CA ALA A 125 -6.63 -26.53 20.95
C ALA A 125 -8.06 -26.01 21.15
N ASN A 126 -9.06 -26.91 21.20
CA ASN A 126 -10.45 -26.53 21.44
C ASN A 126 -10.66 -25.87 22.80
N GLN A 127 -10.06 -26.40 23.87
CA GLN A 127 -10.11 -25.76 25.20
C GLN A 127 -9.54 -24.32 25.18
N LEU A 128 -8.47 -24.10 24.42
CA LEU A 128 -7.88 -22.77 24.28
C LEU A 128 -8.77 -21.83 23.46
N TRP A 129 -9.44 -22.32 22.41
CA TRP A 129 -10.42 -21.56 21.63
C TRP A 129 -11.64 -21.18 22.48
N GLU A 130 -12.18 -22.12 23.27
CA GLU A 130 -13.28 -21.84 24.22
C GLU A 130 -12.87 -20.81 25.27
N SER A 131 -11.66 -20.96 25.84
CA SER A 131 -11.10 -19.98 26.80
C SER A 131 -10.98 -18.59 26.16
N LEU A 132 -10.63 -18.50 24.85
CA LEU A 132 -10.52 -17.25 24.15
C LEU A 132 -11.89 -16.58 23.97
N LEU A 133 -12.92 -17.34 23.59
CA LEU A 133 -14.31 -16.84 23.47
C LEU A 133 -14.84 -16.29 24.80
N ILE A 134 -14.60 -17.02 25.90
CA ILE A 134 -15.12 -16.64 27.23
C ILE A 134 -14.39 -15.40 27.76
N ARG A 135 -13.07 -15.36 27.65
CA ARG A 135 -12.24 -14.34 28.29
C ARG A 135 -12.10 -13.05 27.48
N PHE A 136 -12.16 -13.14 26.14
CA PHE A 136 -11.89 -12.03 25.25
C PHE A 136 -12.87 -11.96 24.08
N PRO A 137 -14.20 -11.90 24.33
CA PRO A 137 -15.24 -12.04 23.29
C PRO A 137 -15.13 -11.01 22.15
N ASN A 138 -14.61 -9.82 22.45
CA ASN A 138 -14.53 -8.70 21.50
C ASN A 138 -13.13 -8.54 20.86
N ALA A 139 -12.15 -9.38 21.20
CA ALA A 139 -10.81 -9.27 20.62
C ALA A 139 -10.80 -9.78 19.17
N ALA A 140 -10.01 -9.15 18.30
CA ALA A 140 -9.84 -9.62 16.93
C ALA A 140 -9.38 -11.09 16.86
N ALA A 141 -8.47 -11.49 17.75
CA ALA A 141 -7.98 -12.87 17.86
C ALA A 141 -9.09 -13.91 18.05
N THR A 142 -10.28 -13.50 18.56
CA THR A 142 -11.42 -14.38 18.83
C THR A 142 -12.14 -14.84 17.54
N ALA A 143 -11.95 -14.13 16.42
CA ALA A 143 -12.46 -14.55 15.12
C ALA A 143 -12.01 -15.97 14.73
N ASP A 144 -10.76 -16.31 15.02
CA ASP A 144 -10.24 -17.66 14.78
C ASP A 144 -10.97 -18.70 15.64
N ALA A 145 -11.29 -18.37 16.89
CA ALA A 145 -12.04 -19.28 17.77
C ALA A 145 -13.46 -19.53 17.23
N TYR A 146 -14.17 -18.48 16.83
CA TYR A 146 -15.48 -18.60 16.17
C TYR A 146 -15.41 -19.48 14.91
N TYR A 147 -14.37 -19.33 14.11
CA TYR A 147 -14.18 -20.11 12.88
C TYR A 147 -13.93 -21.59 13.18
N TYR A 148 -12.98 -21.89 14.06
CA TYR A 148 -12.59 -23.29 14.32
C TYR A 148 -13.64 -24.07 15.10
N LEU A 149 -14.23 -23.50 16.14
CA LEU A 149 -15.32 -24.12 16.91
C LEU A 149 -16.63 -24.16 16.08
N GLY A 150 -16.84 -23.18 15.23
CA GLY A 150 -17.97 -23.10 14.33
C GLY A 150 -18.09 -24.23 13.29
N ARG A 151 -17.03 -25.07 13.14
CA ARG A 151 -17.12 -26.30 12.34
C ARG A 151 -18.06 -27.35 12.95
N GLN A 152 -18.18 -27.33 14.28
CA GLN A 152 -19.10 -28.21 15.02
C GLN A 152 -20.38 -27.48 15.45
N GLN A 153 -20.34 -26.14 15.53
CA GLN A 153 -21.41 -25.27 15.96
C GLN A 153 -21.64 -24.14 14.93
N PRO A 154 -22.42 -24.39 13.85
CA PRO A 154 -22.56 -23.43 12.72
C PRO A 154 -23.00 -22.03 13.12
N GLU A 155 -23.73 -21.88 14.24
CA GLU A 155 -24.18 -20.57 14.74
C GLU A 155 -23.00 -19.66 15.13
N LEU A 156 -21.88 -20.21 15.58
CA LEU A 156 -20.69 -19.43 15.86
C LEU A 156 -20.12 -18.76 14.60
N ARG A 157 -20.20 -19.43 13.45
CA ARG A 157 -19.78 -18.84 12.16
C ARG A 157 -20.69 -17.71 11.74
N LYS A 158 -22.01 -17.87 11.91
CA LYS A 158 -22.98 -16.79 11.64
C LYS A 158 -22.72 -15.58 12.54
N GLN A 159 -22.38 -15.82 13.81
CA GLN A 159 -21.99 -14.75 14.75
C GLN A 159 -20.71 -14.05 14.28
N LEU A 160 -19.69 -14.79 13.82
CA LEU A 160 -18.45 -14.24 13.30
C LEU A 160 -18.72 -13.26 12.14
N LEU A 161 -19.59 -13.63 11.18
CA LEU A 161 -19.93 -12.76 10.05
C LEU A 161 -20.53 -11.42 10.51
N LYS A 162 -21.23 -11.40 11.64
CA LYS A 162 -21.82 -10.17 12.19
C LYS A 162 -20.84 -9.35 13.02
N LEU A 163 -20.04 -10.02 13.86
CA LEU A 163 -19.16 -9.36 14.83
C LEU A 163 -17.87 -8.82 14.18
N GLN A 164 -17.30 -9.56 13.24
CA GLN A 164 -16.00 -9.23 12.62
C GLN A 164 -16.05 -9.49 11.10
N PRO A 165 -16.90 -8.77 10.36
CA PRO A 165 -17.23 -9.11 8.97
C PRO A 165 -16.05 -9.09 8.01
N ALA A 166 -15.09 -8.19 8.20
CA ALA A 166 -13.91 -8.05 7.36
C ALA A 166 -12.75 -8.98 7.74
N HIS A 167 -12.86 -9.70 8.88
CA HIS A 167 -11.79 -10.57 9.34
C HIS A 167 -11.57 -11.74 8.38
N PRO A 168 -10.29 -12.16 8.10
CA PRO A 168 -10.03 -13.28 7.19
C PRO A 168 -10.78 -14.57 7.53
N ALA A 169 -10.95 -14.88 8.82
CA ALA A 169 -11.72 -16.03 9.28
C ALA A 169 -13.23 -15.94 8.96
N ALA A 170 -13.79 -14.71 8.96
CA ALA A 170 -15.17 -14.47 8.55
C ALA A 170 -15.35 -14.71 7.04
N LEU A 171 -14.41 -14.23 6.24
CA LEU A 171 -14.44 -14.43 4.79
C LEU A 171 -14.34 -15.93 4.42
N GLU A 172 -13.50 -16.68 5.15
CA GLU A 172 -13.41 -18.12 4.97
C GLU A 172 -14.70 -18.85 5.42
N SER A 173 -15.27 -18.40 6.55
CA SER A 173 -16.56 -18.90 7.02
C SER A 173 -17.68 -18.66 6.01
N ALA A 174 -17.66 -17.53 5.32
CA ALA A 174 -18.64 -17.19 4.28
C ALA A 174 -18.58 -18.17 3.10
N ILE A 175 -17.38 -18.52 2.64
CA ILE A 175 -17.20 -19.52 1.57
C ILE A 175 -17.71 -20.89 2.01
N GLU A 176 -17.33 -21.34 3.23
CA GLU A 176 -17.74 -22.66 3.74
C GLU A 176 -19.23 -22.76 4.05
N LEU A 177 -19.87 -21.66 4.48
CA LEU A 177 -21.33 -21.63 4.72
C LEU A 177 -22.12 -21.70 3.42
N ASP A 178 -21.70 -20.99 2.38
CA ASP A 178 -22.38 -20.98 1.09
C ASP A 178 -22.30 -22.36 0.42
N ALA A 179 -21.17 -23.06 0.57
CA ALA A 179 -20.99 -24.40 0.06
C ALA A 179 -21.86 -25.46 0.79
N SER A 180 -22.27 -25.20 2.04
CA SER A 180 -23.02 -26.15 2.89
C SER A 180 -24.53 -25.87 2.96
N SER A 181 -24.97 -24.67 2.61
CA SER A 181 -26.37 -24.25 2.69
C SER A 181 -26.72 -23.40 1.46
N ASN A 182 -27.71 -23.78 0.69
CA ASN A 182 -28.18 -23.01 -0.49
C ASN A 182 -28.80 -21.63 -0.13
N GLN A 183 -28.32 -20.97 0.92
CA GLN A 183 -28.92 -19.72 1.44
C GLN A 183 -28.23 -18.45 0.93
N HIS A 184 -27.23 -18.53 0.06
CA HIS A 184 -26.48 -17.43 -0.56
C HIS A 184 -25.89 -16.38 0.42
N GLN A 185 -25.94 -16.64 1.73
CA GLN A 185 -25.46 -15.73 2.77
C GLN A 185 -23.95 -15.45 2.65
N GLY A 186 -23.20 -16.48 2.27
CA GLY A 186 -21.77 -16.39 2.03
C GLY A 186 -21.44 -15.47 0.84
N ALA A 187 -22.14 -15.66 -0.29
CA ALA A 187 -21.98 -14.81 -1.48
C ALA A 187 -22.32 -13.34 -1.17
N ILE A 188 -23.42 -13.10 -0.47
CA ILE A 188 -23.84 -11.74 -0.05
C ILE A 188 -22.80 -11.12 0.88
N HIS A 189 -22.25 -11.89 1.82
CA HIS A 189 -21.19 -11.40 2.70
C HIS A 189 -19.92 -11.05 1.92
N LEU A 190 -19.50 -11.94 1.01
CA LEU A 190 -18.29 -11.75 0.20
C LEU A 190 -18.42 -10.60 -0.80
N SER A 191 -19.62 -10.30 -1.32
CA SER A 191 -19.85 -9.14 -2.20
C SER A 191 -19.49 -7.82 -1.54
N ARG A 192 -19.63 -7.74 -0.21
CA ARG A 192 -19.32 -6.54 0.59
C ARG A 192 -17.91 -6.53 1.14
N TRP A 193 -17.42 -7.67 1.65
CA TRP A 193 -16.23 -7.72 2.49
C TRP A 193 -15.06 -8.50 1.89
N GLY A 194 -15.32 -9.42 0.96
CA GLY A 194 -14.31 -10.38 0.49
C GLY A 194 -14.24 -10.54 -1.03
N ILE A 195 -14.57 -9.53 -1.79
CA ILE A 195 -14.78 -9.58 -3.24
C ILE A 195 -13.59 -10.18 -4.03
N HIS A 196 -12.36 -9.93 -3.61
CA HIS A 196 -11.16 -10.43 -4.29
C HIS A 196 -10.66 -11.79 -3.77
N ARG A 197 -11.45 -12.48 -2.96
CA ARG A 197 -11.11 -13.84 -2.54
C ARG A 197 -11.27 -14.81 -3.70
N PRO A 198 -10.37 -15.80 -3.83
CA PRO A 198 -10.54 -16.85 -4.83
C PRO A 198 -11.90 -17.54 -4.69
N GLY A 199 -12.57 -17.81 -5.80
CA GLY A 199 -13.88 -18.46 -5.82
C GLY A 199 -15.08 -17.53 -5.60
N THR A 200 -14.85 -16.27 -5.18
CA THR A 200 -15.96 -15.33 -4.91
C THR A 200 -16.79 -15.06 -6.17
N ALA A 201 -16.17 -14.89 -7.34
CA ALA A 201 -16.90 -14.61 -8.57
C ALA A 201 -17.94 -15.67 -8.91
N GLU A 202 -17.57 -16.94 -8.77
CA GLU A 202 -18.45 -18.08 -9.01
C GLU A 202 -19.60 -18.13 -8.01
N LEU A 203 -19.35 -17.88 -6.74
CA LEU A 203 -20.37 -17.82 -5.70
C LEU A 203 -21.39 -16.70 -5.95
N LEU A 204 -20.91 -15.50 -6.34
CA LEU A 204 -21.76 -14.37 -6.65
C LEU A 204 -22.67 -14.68 -7.87
N ARG A 205 -22.11 -15.26 -8.94
CA ARG A 205 -22.90 -15.67 -10.12
C ARG A 205 -23.94 -16.74 -9.76
N SER A 206 -23.56 -17.73 -8.97
CA SER A 206 -24.47 -18.78 -8.50
C SER A 206 -25.63 -18.19 -7.71
N ALA A 207 -25.35 -17.26 -6.81
CA ALA A 207 -26.37 -16.56 -6.02
C ALA A 207 -27.32 -15.73 -6.90
N CYS A 208 -26.81 -15.04 -7.92
CA CYS A 208 -27.63 -14.27 -8.87
C CYS A 208 -28.55 -15.16 -9.72
N ASN A 209 -28.13 -16.37 -10.06
CA ASN A 209 -28.91 -17.31 -10.86
C ASN A 209 -29.97 -18.06 -10.04
N ALA A 210 -30.04 -17.87 -8.73
CA ALA A 210 -31.04 -18.52 -7.89
C ALA A 210 -32.46 -17.96 -8.17
N PRO A 211 -33.51 -18.83 -8.16
CA PRO A 211 -34.88 -18.40 -8.38
C PRO A 211 -35.32 -17.34 -7.36
N PHE A 212 -36.18 -16.40 -7.78
CA PHE A 212 -36.65 -15.31 -6.91
C PHE A 212 -37.31 -15.79 -5.62
N LYS A 213 -38.01 -16.92 -5.66
CA LYS A 213 -38.78 -17.42 -4.52
C LYS A 213 -37.88 -17.86 -3.35
N ASP A 214 -36.71 -18.39 -3.66
CA ASP A 214 -35.75 -18.98 -2.69
C ASP A 214 -34.37 -18.31 -2.76
N GLY A 215 -34.23 -17.26 -3.55
CA GLY A 215 -32.99 -16.56 -3.83
C GLY A 215 -32.79 -15.28 -3.03
N PRO A 216 -31.74 -14.52 -3.34
CA PRO A 216 -31.46 -13.22 -2.74
C PRO A 216 -32.59 -12.23 -2.94
N SER A 217 -32.87 -11.43 -1.91
CA SER A 217 -33.81 -10.32 -1.97
C SER A 217 -33.36 -9.24 -2.97
N ALA A 218 -34.30 -8.35 -3.36
CA ALA A 218 -33.99 -7.22 -4.25
C ALA A 218 -32.79 -6.38 -3.79
N LYS A 219 -32.67 -6.13 -2.48
CA LYS A 219 -31.51 -5.41 -1.90
C LYS A 219 -30.21 -6.22 -2.04
N GLU A 220 -30.26 -7.50 -1.78
CA GLU A 220 -29.10 -8.37 -1.85
C GLU A 220 -28.62 -8.55 -3.29
N ARG A 221 -29.52 -8.60 -4.27
CA ARG A 221 -29.17 -8.60 -5.70
C ARG A 221 -28.42 -7.33 -6.12
N GLN A 222 -28.78 -6.17 -5.57
CA GLN A 222 -28.00 -4.95 -5.79
C GLN A 222 -26.56 -5.09 -5.25
N ASP A 223 -26.39 -5.65 -4.05
CA ASP A 223 -25.07 -5.86 -3.47
C ASP A 223 -24.24 -6.89 -4.29
N LEU A 224 -24.86 -7.98 -4.74
CA LEU A 224 -24.22 -8.96 -5.62
C LEU A 224 -23.82 -8.36 -6.96
N ALA A 225 -24.68 -7.54 -7.58
CA ALA A 225 -24.40 -6.85 -8.83
C ALA A 225 -23.22 -5.88 -8.68
N ILE A 226 -23.17 -5.11 -7.58
CA ILE A 226 -22.01 -4.27 -7.24
C ILE A 226 -20.74 -5.11 -7.15
N GLY A 227 -20.84 -6.27 -6.49
CA GLY A 227 -19.75 -7.20 -6.35
C GLY A 227 -19.21 -7.69 -7.70
N LEU A 228 -20.09 -8.22 -8.54
CA LEU A 228 -19.75 -8.70 -9.89
C LEU A 228 -19.14 -7.58 -10.76
N ALA A 229 -19.71 -6.39 -10.72
CA ALA A 229 -19.20 -5.23 -11.45
C ALA A 229 -17.79 -4.86 -11.00
N LYS A 230 -17.51 -4.83 -9.69
CA LYS A 230 -16.16 -4.59 -9.16
C LYS A 230 -15.15 -5.65 -9.60
N LEU A 231 -15.58 -6.88 -9.84
CA LEU A 231 -14.75 -7.96 -10.41
C LEU A 231 -14.58 -7.83 -11.94
N GLY A 232 -15.25 -6.87 -12.58
CA GLY A 232 -15.20 -6.63 -14.02
C GLY A 232 -16.22 -7.44 -14.82
N ASP A 233 -17.12 -8.16 -14.16
CA ASP A 233 -18.16 -8.96 -14.82
C ASP A 233 -19.45 -8.13 -14.95
N SER A 234 -19.43 -7.16 -15.87
CA SER A 234 -20.57 -6.27 -16.12
C SER A 234 -21.81 -7.01 -16.62
N LYS A 235 -21.63 -8.06 -17.43
CA LYS A 235 -22.72 -8.87 -17.97
C LYS A 235 -23.46 -9.61 -16.87
N ALA A 236 -22.75 -10.32 -16.00
CA ALA A 236 -23.38 -11.01 -14.86
C ALA A 236 -23.97 -10.00 -13.86
N ALA A 237 -23.37 -8.83 -13.69
CA ALA A 237 -23.91 -7.78 -12.82
C ALA A 237 -25.26 -7.26 -13.31
N LEU A 238 -25.41 -6.99 -14.61
CA LEU A 238 -26.66 -6.61 -15.23
C LEU A 238 -27.71 -7.72 -15.12
N SER A 239 -27.35 -8.93 -15.48
CA SER A 239 -28.23 -10.11 -15.37
C SER A 239 -28.72 -10.35 -13.94
N CYS A 240 -27.90 -10.06 -12.92
CA CYS A 240 -28.27 -10.21 -11.51
C CYS A 240 -29.41 -9.30 -11.07
N LEU A 241 -29.54 -8.13 -11.69
CA LEU A 241 -30.62 -7.20 -11.43
C LEU A 241 -31.93 -7.57 -12.14
N GLU A 242 -31.84 -8.33 -13.23
CA GLU A 242 -32.98 -8.71 -14.10
C GLU A 242 -33.75 -7.46 -14.53
N GLU A 243 -35.07 -7.41 -14.21
CA GLU A 243 -35.93 -6.28 -14.56
C GLU A 243 -35.95 -5.14 -13.50
N GLN A 244 -35.16 -5.30 -12.40
CA GLN A 244 -35.11 -4.29 -11.37
C GLN A 244 -34.22 -3.12 -11.77
N PRO A 245 -34.61 -1.88 -11.54
CA PRO A 245 -33.76 -0.73 -11.80
C PRO A 245 -32.51 -0.78 -10.91
N ALA A 246 -31.37 -0.49 -11.50
CA ALA A 246 -30.13 -0.37 -10.74
C ALA A 246 -30.20 0.84 -9.80
N LYS A 247 -29.98 0.62 -8.49
CA LYS A 247 -29.83 1.72 -7.55
C LYS A 247 -28.53 2.50 -7.85
N PRO A 248 -28.40 3.78 -7.41
CA PRO A 248 -27.25 4.63 -7.76
C PRO A 248 -25.87 3.96 -7.61
N ALA A 249 -25.64 3.26 -6.50
CA ALA A 249 -24.36 2.59 -6.27
C ALA A 249 -24.11 1.41 -7.24
N ALA A 250 -25.15 0.64 -7.60
CA ALA A 250 -25.04 -0.45 -8.56
C ALA A 250 -24.89 0.10 -9.99
N ALA A 251 -25.66 1.11 -10.36
CA ALA A 251 -25.56 1.76 -11.66
C ALA A 251 -24.14 2.30 -11.90
N LEU A 252 -23.57 3.00 -10.91
CA LEU A 252 -22.21 3.50 -10.97
C LEU A 252 -21.17 2.36 -11.11
N ALA A 253 -21.28 1.32 -10.28
CA ALA A 253 -20.33 0.21 -10.31
C ALA A 253 -20.37 -0.55 -11.64
N ILE A 254 -21.57 -0.79 -12.19
CA ILE A 254 -21.78 -1.45 -13.49
C ILE A 254 -21.18 -0.60 -14.61
N SER A 255 -21.49 0.71 -14.61
CA SER A 255 -20.93 1.63 -15.61
C SER A 255 -19.40 1.68 -15.58
N GLN A 256 -18.80 1.70 -14.40
CA GLN A 256 -17.34 1.64 -14.25
C GLN A 256 -16.74 0.33 -14.78
N ALA A 257 -17.47 -0.79 -14.70
CA ALA A 257 -17.04 -2.05 -15.30
C ALA A 257 -17.14 -2.02 -16.83
N LEU A 258 -18.26 -1.52 -17.36
CA LEU A 258 -18.52 -1.38 -18.80
C LEU A 258 -17.53 -0.43 -19.49
N LEU A 259 -17.10 0.66 -18.84
CA LEU A 259 -16.10 1.58 -19.37
C LEU A 259 -14.73 0.92 -19.66
N ARG A 260 -14.46 -0.24 -19.06
CA ARG A 260 -13.24 -1.03 -19.30
C ARG A 260 -13.36 -1.99 -20.49
N GLY A 261 -14.56 -2.14 -21.02
CA GLY A 261 -14.89 -3.06 -22.08
C GLY A 261 -14.66 -2.50 -23.49
N ASP A 262 -15.32 -3.11 -24.45
CA ASP A 262 -15.30 -2.70 -25.86
C ASP A 262 -16.09 -1.41 -26.12
N LYS A 263 -16.24 -1.05 -27.39
CA LYS A 263 -16.92 0.19 -27.81
C LYS A 263 -18.43 0.17 -27.45
N GLU A 264 -19.08 -0.96 -27.62
CA GLU A 264 -20.51 -1.12 -27.32
C GLU A 264 -20.77 -0.99 -25.83
N GLN A 265 -19.95 -1.67 -25.00
CA GLN A 265 -20.02 -1.57 -23.55
C GLN A 265 -19.77 -0.14 -23.04
N LYS A 266 -18.84 0.59 -23.67
CA LYS A 266 -18.60 2.00 -23.33
C LYS A 266 -19.82 2.89 -23.63
N LEU A 267 -20.48 2.70 -24.77
CA LEU A 267 -21.71 3.42 -25.09
C LEU A 267 -22.83 3.09 -24.09
N GLN A 268 -22.96 1.82 -23.70
CA GLN A 268 -23.91 1.41 -22.67
C GLN A 268 -23.57 2.07 -21.33
N ALA A 269 -22.29 2.17 -20.95
CA ALA A 269 -21.87 2.86 -19.73
C ALA A 269 -22.24 4.34 -19.74
N GLU A 270 -22.00 5.03 -20.86
CA GLU A 270 -22.36 6.45 -21.04
C GLU A 270 -23.85 6.68 -20.84
N SER A 271 -24.69 5.82 -21.43
CA SER A 271 -26.15 5.87 -21.26
C SER A 271 -26.58 5.67 -19.79
N LEU A 272 -26.02 4.66 -19.11
CA LEU A 272 -26.33 4.39 -17.71
C LEU A 272 -25.86 5.51 -16.77
N LEU A 273 -24.70 6.11 -17.03
CA LEU A 273 -24.19 7.24 -16.26
C LEU A 273 -25.05 8.48 -16.42
N LEU A 274 -25.50 8.76 -17.64
CA LEU A 274 -26.41 9.88 -17.92
C LEU A 274 -27.77 9.67 -17.23
N GLN A 275 -28.33 8.48 -17.37
CA GLN A 275 -29.59 8.12 -16.68
C GLN A 275 -29.46 8.27 -15.15
N LEU A 276 -28.37 7.76 -14.56
CA LEU A 276 -28.10 7.92 -13.13
C LEU A 276 -28.09 9.39 -12.71
N ALA A 277 -27.39 10.24 -13.48
CA ALA A 277 -27.28 11.67 -13.21
C ALA A 277 -28.63 12.39 -13.30
N GLN A 278 -29.49 12.01 -14.28
CA GLN A 278 -30.78 12.61 -14.50
C GLN A 278 -31.82 12.19 -13.46
N GLU A 279 -31.88 10.90 -13.14
CA GLU A 279 -32.88 10.36 -12.19
C GLU A 279 -32.55 10.68 -10.72
N ASN A 280 -31.25 10.83 -10.39
CA ASN A 280 -30.79 11.00 -9.00
C ASN A 280 -29.77 12.15 -8.86
N PRO A 281 -30.05 13.39 -9.27
CA PRO A 281 -29.07 14.47 -9.38
C PRO A 281 -28.38 14.84 -8.05
N GLU A 282 -28.99 14.57 -6.92
CA GLU A 282 -28.43 14.86 -5.60
C GLU A 282 -27.61 13.69 -5.01
N ALA A 283 -27.59 12.52 -5.66
CA ALA A 283 -26.83 11.39 -5.18
C ALA A 283 -25.31 11.63 -5.38
N LYS A 284 -24.50 11.19 -4.41
CA LYS A 284 -23.04 11.27 -4.53
C LYS A 284 -22.49 10.50 -5.73
N GLU A 285 -23.18 9.43 -6.12
CA GLU A 285 -22.88 8.60 -7.29
C GLU A 285 -23.07 9.38 -8.60
N SER A 286 -23.99 10.34 -8.63
CA SER A 286 -24.26 11.18 -9.82
C SER A 286 -23.16 12.23 -10.04
N ILE A 287 -22.52 12.70 -8.97
CA ILE A 287 -21.32 13.54 -9.07
C ILE A 287 -20.19 12.74 -9.77
N GLU A 288 -20.02 11.48 -9.37
CA GLU A 288 -19.02 10.61 -9.97
C GLU A 288 -19.39 10.22 -11.41
N ALA A 289 -20.68 10.02 -11.71
CA ALA A 289 -21.15 9.82 -13.07
C ALA A 289 -20.82 11.01 -13.98
N ALA A 290 -21.09 12.24 -13.53
CA ALA A 290 -20.70 13.45 -14.26
C ALA A 290 -19.18 13.56 -14.45
N ASN A 291 -18.37 13.17 -13.45
CA ASN A 291 -16.91 13.11 -13.56
C ASN A 291 -16.50 12.12 -14.66
N LEU A 292 -17.04 10.90 -14.65
CA LEU A 292 -16.69 9.87 -15.64
C LEU A 292 -17.07 10.26 -17.07
N LEU A 293 -18.21 10.89 -17.27
CA LEU A 293 -18.65 11.41 -18.58
C LEU A 293 -17.73 12.55 -19.08
N SER A 294 -17.04 13.22 -18.18
CA SER A 294 -16.17 14.38 -18.47
C SER A 294 -14.68 14.01 -18.62
N GLU A 295 -14.27 12.79 -18.23
CA GLU A 295 -12.86 12.35 -18.22
C GLU A 295 -12.21 12.20 -19.60
N PRO A 296 -12.89 11.74 -20.67
CA PRO A 296 -12.25 11.59 -21.96
C PRO A 296 -11.61 12.90 -22.45
N LEU A 297 -10.46 12.81 -23.13
CA LEU A 297 -9.80 13.96 -23.75
C LEU A 297 -10.70 14.70 -24.73
N HIS A 298 -11.60 13.95 -25.37
CA HIS A 298 -12.63 14.45 -26.28
C HIS A 298 -13.99 13.96 -25.78
N PRO A 299 -14.55 14.61 -24.74
CA PRO A 299 -15.83 14.21 -24.18
C PRO A 299 -16.96 14.45 -25.18
N ASN A 300 -18.04 13.69 -25.06
CA ASN A 300 -19.20 13.86 -25.89
C ASN A 300 -20.00 15.10 -25.43
N ALA A 301 -20.01 16.16 -26.24
CA ALA A 301 -20.70 17.42 -25.93
C ALA A 301 -22.19 17.20 -25.63
N ALA A 302 -22.90 16.38 -26.42
CA ALA A 302 -24.32 16.11 -26.23
C ALA A 302 -24.63 15.46 -24.86
N LEU A 303 -23.74 14.58 -24.36
CA LEU A 303 -23.90 13.98 -23.02
C LEU A 303 -23.69 15.02 -21.92
N LEU A 304 -22.75 15.96 -22.09
CA LEU A 304 -22.50 17.02 -21.12
C LEU A 304 -23.64 18.06 -21.08
N GLU A 305 -24.25 18.36 -22.22
CA GLU A 305 -25.44 19.22 -22.32
C GLU A 305 -26.67 18.59 -21.69
N ALA A 306 -26.80 17.27 -21.80
CA ALA A 306 -27.91 16.50 -21.23
C ALA A 306 -27.81 16.29 -19.69
N LEU A 307 -26.69 16.67 -19.06
CA LEU A 307 -26.55 16.61 -17.60
C LEU A 307 -27.47 17.63 -16.91
N PRO A 308 -28.05 17.29 -15.75
CA PRO A 308 -28.80 18.25 -14.95
C PRO A 308 -27.97 19.51 -14.65
N PRO A 309 -28.54 20.72 -14.82
CA PRO A 309 -27.83 21.98 -14.54
C PRO A 309 -27.21 22.04 -13.16
N SER A 310 -27.92 21.53 -12.15
CA SER A 310 -27.45 21.47 -10.77
C SER A 310 -26.14 20.68 -10.58
N LEU A 311 -25.89 19.66 -11.41
CA LEU A 311 -24.64 18.91 -11.43
C LEU A 311 -23.59 19.59 -12.32
N ALA A 312 -23.98 20.02 -13.52
CA ALA A 312 -23.07 20.58 -14.52
C ALA A 312 -22.37 21.86 -14.01
N GLU A 313 -23.11 22.77 -13.35
CA GLU A 313 -22.58 24.05 -12.85
C GLU A 313 -21.66 23.90 -11.64
N ARG A 314 -21.83 22.84 -10.84
CA ARG A 314 -21.04 22.57 -9.65
C ARG A 314 -19.88 21.61 -9.88
N SER A 315 -19.77 20.99 -11.06
CA SER A 315 -18.76 19.98 -11.36
C SER A 315 -17.51 20.59 -12.00
N PRO A 316 -16.33 20.56 -11.31
CA PRO A 316 -15.06 20.94 -11.91
C PRO A 316 -14.69 20.10 -13.13
N SER A 317 -15.10 18.84 -13.18
CA SER A 317 -14.85 17.93 -14.30
C SER A 317 -15.62 18.34 -15.54
N VAL A 318 -16.90 18.70 -15.41
CA VAL A 318 -17.74 19.20 -16.51
C VAL A 318 -17.18 20.52 -17.03
N ALA A 319 -16.87 21.47 -16.14
CA ALA A 319 -16.28 22.75 -16.54
C ALA A 319 -14.95 22.55 -17.28
N SER A 320 -14.08 21.65 -16.79
CA SER A 320 -12.82 21.31 -17.47
C SER A 320 -13.04 20.66 -18.84
N ALA A 321 -14.08 19.84 -18.99
CA ALA A 321 -14.44 19.23 -20.26
C ALA A 321 -14.96 20.27 -21.28
N ARG A 322 -15.78 21.24 -20.82
CA ARG A 322 -16.25 22.36 -21.67
C ARG A 322 -15.09 23.23 -22.18
N VAL A 323 -14.10 23.49 -21.33
CA VAL A 323 -12.87 24.18 -21.80
C VAL A 323 -12.20 23.42 -22.94
N ARG A 324 -12.08 22.09 -22.85
CA ARG A 324 -11.47 21.24 -23.90
C ARG A 324 -12.30 21.23 -25.19
N LEU A 325 -13.61 21.33 -25.06
CA LEU A 325 -14.55 21.44 -26.21
C LEU A 325 -14.61 22.85 -26.78
N GLN A 326 -13.98 23.83 -26.17
CA GLN A 326 -14.11 25.26 -26.51
C GLN A 326 -15.56 25.80 -26.42
N ASP A 327 -16.32 25.22 -25.51
CA ASP A 327 -17.74 25.52 -25.27
C ASP A 327 -17.90 26.64 -24.22
N GLY A 328 -17.48 27.85 -24.58
CA GLY A 328 -17.72 29.08 -23.84
C GLY A 328 -17.05 29.23 -22.47
N GLU A 329 -16.55 28.15 -21.88
CA GLU A 329 -15.89 28.15 -20.57
C GLU A 329 -14.40 28.59 -20.70
N LYS A 330 -13.95 29.51 -19.85
CA LYS A 330 -12.58 29.98 -19.87
C LYS A 330 -11.70 29.17 -18.91
N ALA A 331 -10.59 28.67 -19.41
CA ALA A 331 -9.65 27.89 -18.60
C ALA A 331 -9.23 28.59 -17.30
N GLU A 332 -8.95 29.89 -17.39
CA GLU A 332 -8.53 30.68 -16.21
C GLU A 332 -9.60 30.68 -15.11
N SER A 333 -10.88 30.85 -15.49
CA SER A 333 -12.02 30.82 -14.58
C SER A 333 -12.10 29.48 -13.85
N VAL A 334 -12.00 28.35 -14.57
CA VAL A 334 -12.05 27.00 -13.99
C VAL A 334 -10.91 26.74 -13.02
N LEU A 335 -9.67 27.11 -13.42
CA LEU A 335 -8.47 26.88 -12.61
C LEU A 335 -8.44 27.74 -11.34
N GLN A 336 -9.01 28.92 -11.37
CA GLN A 336 -9.15 29.81 -10.21
C GLN A 336 -10.28 29.39 -9.27
N ARG A 337 -11.41 28.91 -9.83
CA ARG A 337 -12.59 28.50 -9.05
C ARG A 337 -12.33 27.20 -8.27
N TRP A 338 -11.60 26.24 -8.85
CA TRP A 338 -11.35 24.93 -8.23
C TRP A 338 -9.86 24.55 -8.20
N PRO A 339 -8.98 25.32 -7.56
CA PRO A 339 -7.54 25.08 -7.60
C PRO A 339 -7.08 23.81 -6.87
N ASP A 340 -7.92 23.27 -5.99
CA ASP A 340 -7.64 22.07 -5.19
C ASP A 340 -8.30 20.80 -5.78
N ASN A 341 -8.84 20.87 -7.02
CA ASN A 341 -9.56 19.75 -7.62
C ASN A 341 -8.72 19.00 -8.68
N PRO A 342 -8.73 17.66 -8.68
CA PRO A 342 -8.01 16.85 -9.67
C PRO A 342 -8.33 17.18 -11.13
N ALA A 343 -9.58 17.53 -11.48
CA ALA A 343 -9.95 17.90 -12.83
C ALA A 343 -9.25 19.18 -13.31
N SER A 344 -9.14 20.18 -12.40
CA SER A 344 -8.40 21.41 -12.68
C SER A 344 -6.88 21.14 -12.82
N TRP A 345 -6.31 20.26 -12.00
CA TRP A 345 -4.89 19.88 -12.13
C TRP A 345 -4.60 19.19 -13.47
N GLN A 346 -5.53 18.35 -13.93
CA GLN A 346 -5.42 17.69 -15.23
C GLN A 346 -5.59 18.69 -16.36
N LEU A 347 -6.60 19.56 -16.31
CA LEU A 347 -6.81 20.63 -17.31
C LEU A 347 -5.58 21.54 -17.41
N GLN A 348 -5.05 22.03 -16.29
CA GLN A 348 -3.82 22.83 -16.28
C GLN A 348 -2.69 22.12 -17.02
N TRP A 349 -2.51 20.82 -16.72
CA TRP A 349 -1.45 20.05 -17.35
C TRP A 349 -1.66 19.85 -18.84
N ASP A 350 -2.88 19.54 -19.29
CA ASP A 350 -3.19 19.32 -20.69
C ASP A 350 -2.89 20.57 -21.53
N LEU A 351 -3.34 21.74 -21.06
CA LEU A 351 -3.08 23.00 -21.70
C LEU A 351 -1.58 23.37 -21.69
N ALA A 352 -0.93 23.21 -20.54
CA ALA A 352 0.50 23.46 -20.41
C ALA A 352 1.32 22.55 -21.31
N ARG A 353 1.00 21.26 -21.38
CA ARG A 353 1.65 20.28 -22.23
C ARG A 353 1.48 20.63 -23.70
N GLU A 354 0.29 21.02 -24.12
CA GLU A 354 0.04 21.44 -25.50
C GLU A 354 0.93 22.63 -25.88
N ALA A 355 0.99 23.68 -25.05
CA ALA A 355 1.85 24.84 -25.27
C ALA A 355 3.35 24.47 -25.26
N LEU A 356 3.79 23.57 -24.37
CA LEU A 356 5.17 23.06 -24.33
C LEU A 356 5.53 22.36 -25.65
N LEU A 357 4.65 21.49 -26.16
CA LEU A 357 4.87 20.74 -27.40
C LEU A 357 4.87 21.62 -28.66
N LYS A 358 4.21 22.78 -28.61
CA LYS A 358 4.22 23.82 -29.66
C LYS A 358 5.38 24.78 -29.52
N GLY A 359 6.22 24.68 -28.47
CA GLY A 359 7.31 25.64 -28.21
C GLY A 359 6.83 27.01 -27.71
N GLN A 360 5.57 27.12 -27.29
CA GLN A 360 4.96 28.35 -26.79
C GLN A 360 5.34 28.56 -25.29
N TRP A 361 6.63 28.81 -25.04
CA TRP A 361 7.20 28.81 -23.69
C TRP A 361 6.59 29.83 -22.72
N ARG A 362 6.16 31.01 -23.24
CA ARG A 362 5.52 32.05 -22.41
C ARG A 362 4.13 31.60 -21.97
N GLU A 363 3.36 31.04 -22.89
CA GLU A 363 2.02 30.51 -22.65
C GLU A 363 2.06 29.31 -21.68
N ALA A 364 2.92 28.33 -21.94
CA ALA A 364 3.12 27.20 -21.05
C ALA A 364 3.44 27.64 -19.63
N LYS A 365 4.33 28.64 -19.45
CA LYS A 365 4.67 29.19 -18.12
C LYS A 365 3.47 29.88 -17.48
N SER A 366 2.66 30.61 -18.21
CA SER A 366 1.45 31.29 -17.73
C SER A 366 0.44 30.25 -17.19
N VAL A 367 0.13 29.25 -18.00
CA VAL A 367 -0.78 28.16 -17.63
C VAL A 367 -0.27 27.39 -16.43
N LEU A 368 1.03 27.04 -16.37
CA LEU A 368 1.61 26.35 -15.22
C LEU A 368 1.49 27.17 -13.92
N LYS A 369 1.47 28.49 -13.99
CA LYS A 369 1.34 29.37 -12.81
C LYS A 369 -0.11 29.66 -12.39
N SER A 370 -1.11 29.29 -13.18
CA SER A 370 -2.53 29.58 -12.90
C SER A 370 -3.04 28.91 -11.62
N ILE A 371 -2.48 27.75 -11.23
CA ILE A 371 -2.72 27.15 -9.91
C ILE A 371 -1.46 27.35 -9.05
N PRO A 372 -1.59 27.95 -7.85
CA PRO A 372 -0.47 28.10 -6.93
C PRO A 372 0.14 26.74 -6.54
N THR A 373 1.47 26.63 -6.54
CA THR A 373 2.18 25.37 -6.26
C THR A 373 1.78 24.72 -4.93
N LYS A 374 1.49 25.54 -3.91
CA LYS A 374 1.04 25.06 -2.59
C LYS A 374 -0.34 24.37 -2.59
N LYS A 375 -1.11 24.54 -3.66
CA LYS A 375 -2.42 23.94 -3.85
C LYS A 375 -2.33 22.58 -4.60
N LEU A 376 -1.15 22.24 -5.10
CA LEU A 376 -0.93 21.01 -5.82
C LEU A 376 -0.38 19.92 -4.90
N PRO A 377 -0.83 18.66 -5.09
CA PRO A 377 -0.15 17.50 -4.50
C PRO A 377 1.33 17.47 -4.84
N GLU A 378 2.16 16.91 -3.95
CA GLU A 378 3.62 16.92 -4.08
C GLU A 378 4.13 16.52 -5.48
N PRO A 379 3.70 15.39 -6.10
CA PRO A 379 4.20 15.00 -7.41
C PRO A 379 3.83 16.00 -8.53
N LEU A 380 2.69 16.66 -8.40
CA LEU A 380 2.21 17.66 -9.36
C LEU A 380 2.90 19.01 -9.14
N ALA A 381 3.19 19.36 -7.91
CA ALA A 381 3.98 20.54 -7.56
C ALA A 381 5.41 20.40 -8.11
N ALA A 382 6.04 19.24 -7.98
CA ALA A 382 7.35 18.95 -8.57
C ALA A 382 7.32 19.05 -10.09
N ARG A 383 6.29 18.48 -10.75
CA ARG A 383 6.06 18.62 -12.19
C ARG A 383 5.97 20.07 -12.62
N GLN A 384 5.13 20.84 -11.97
CA GLN A 384 4.93 22.26 -12.24
C GLN A 384 6.24 23.04 -12.14
N GLN A 385 6.97 22.90 -11.03
CA GLN A 385 8.23 23.62 -10.80
C GLN A 385 9.28 23.24 -11.86
N PHE A 386 9.41 21.95 -12.19
CA PHE A 386 10.33 21.49 -13.22
C PHE A 386 10.07 22.19 -14.56
N TRP A 387 8.81 22.16 -15.03
CA TRP A 387 8.45 22.75 -16.33
C TRP A 387 8.50 24.27 -16.35
N ILE A 388 8.23 24.95 -15.24
CA ILE A 388 8.45 26.41 -15.13
C ILE A 388 9.95 26.73 -15.29
N GLY A 389 10.84 25.97 -14.66
CA GLY A 389 12.28 26.10 -14.84
C GLY A 389 12.70 25.80 -16.29
N PHE A 390 12.15 24.75 -16.90
CA PHE A 390 12.41 24.38 -18.29
C PHE A 390 12.01 25.51 -19.27
N THR A 391 10.81 26.09 -19.11
CA THR A 391 10.37 27.21 -19.95
C THR A 391 11.25 28.46 -19.76
N ALA A 392 11.78 28.69 -18.57
CA ALA A 392 12.73 29.79 -18.32
C ALA A 392 14.05 29.54 -19.05
N ALA A 393 14.60 28.32 -18.99
CA ALA A 393 15.82 27.94 -19.71
C ALA A 393 15.66 28.10 -21.23
N LYS A 394 14.54 27.63 -21.80
CA LYS A 394 14.22 27.76 -23.25
C LYS A 394 14.06 29.22 -23.71
N GLN A 395 13.83 30.15 -22.77
CA GLN A 395 13.78 31.59 -23.04
C GLN A 395 15.11 32.31 -22.75
N GLY A 396 16.21 31.56 -22.53
CA GLY A 396 17.54 32.11 -22.23
C GLY A 396 17.69 32.62 -20.78
N ARG A 397 16.68 32.45 -19.93
CA ARG A 397 16.71 32.91 -18.53
C ARG A 397 17.30 31.81 -17.60
N ASN A 398 18.57 31.46 -17.89
CA ASN A 398 19.25 30.32 -17.26
C ASN A 398 19.38 30.46 -15.74
N GLN A 399 19.63 31.67 -15.23
CA GLN A 399 19.76 31.91 -13.79
C GLN A 399 18.40 31.69 -13.05
N GLU A 400 17.30 32.13 -13.64
CA GLU A 400 15.95 31.89 -13.13
C GLU A 400 15.65 30.37 -13.12
N ALA A 401 15.96 29.67 -14.20
CA ALA A 401 15.78 28.22 -14.32
C ALA A 401 16.55 27.47 -13.20
N LYS A 402 17.82 27.85 -13.00
CA LYS A 402 18.68 27.27 -11.95
C LYS A 402 18.06 27.43 -10.56
N GLN A 403 17.63 28.65 -10.21
CA GLN A 403 17.01 28.93 -8.91
C GLN A 403 15.72 28.12 -8.69
N ILE A 404 14.90 27.96 -9.73
CA ILE A 404 13.66 27.18 -9.67
C ILE A 404 13.96 25.71 -9.43
N TRP A 405 14.92 25.14 -10.16
CA TRP A 405 15.30 23.72 -9.99
C TRP A 405 15.99 23.46 -8.66
N GLU A 406 16.86 24.34 -8.17
CA GLU A 406 17.44 24.24 -6.82
C GLU A 406 16.37 24.28 -5.72
N LYS A 407 15.34 25.13 -5.88
CA LYS A 407 14.18 25.16 -4.98
C LYS A 407 13.39 23.84 -5.06
N LEU A 408 13.17 23.30 -6.26
CA LEU A 408 12.53 22.00 -6.46
C LEU A 408 13.25 20.89 -5.71
N LEU A 409 14.59 20.83 -5.81
CA LEU A 409 15.38 19.80 -5.13
C LEU A 409 15.25 19.86 -3.60
N LYS A 410 15.11 21.06 -3.03
CA LYS A 410 14.91 21.23 -1.58
C LYS A 410 13.52 20.82 -1.12
N SER A 411 12.49 21.10 -1.93
CA SER A 411 11.10 20.84 -1.57
C SER A 411 10.61 19.44 -1.95
N HIS A 412 11.20 18.81 -2.98
CA HIS A 412 10.78 17.51 -3.52
C HIS A 412 12.01 16.63 -3.76
N PRO A 413 12.51 15.92 -2.74
CA PRO A 413 13.81 15.24 -2.83
C PRO A 413 13.83 13.96 -3.69
N SER A 414 12.70 13.51 -4.21
CA SER A 414 12.59 12.23 -4.92
C SER A 414 11.68 12.30 -6.16
N GLY A 415 11.76 11.29 -7.01
CA GLY A 415 10.89 11.11 -8.17
C GLY A 415 11.48 11.63 -9.48
N TYR A 416 10.70 11.48 -10.55
CA TYR A 416 11.08 11.77 -11.93
C TYR A 416 11.55 13.23 -12.14
N TYR A 417 10.78 14.20 -11.71
CA TYR A 417 11.09 15.61 -11.96
C TYR A 417 12.27 16.13 -11.12
N THR A 418 12.50 15.54 -9.96
CA THR A 418 13.70 15.79 -9.15
C THR A 418 14.95 15.27 -9.83
N TRP A 419 14.91 14.05 -10.36
CA TRP A 419 15.98 13.52 -11.18
C TRP A 419 16.29 14.45 -12.36
N ARG A 420 15.26 14.83 -13.13
CA ARG A 420 15.46 15.68 -14.32
C ARG A 420 16.02 17.07 -13.96
N ALA A 421 15.58 17.65 -12.84
CA ALA A 421 16.14 18.89 -12.35
C ALA A 421 17.64 18.75 -12.02
N GLN A 422 18.05 17.66 -11.37
CA GLN A 422 19.47 17.39 -11.08
C GLN A 422 20.30 17.21 -12.36
N ALA A 423 19.79 16.48 -13.34
CA ALA A 423 20.46 16.32 -14.63
C ALA A 423 20.60 17.67 -15.36
N ARG A 424 19.55 18.49 -15.38
CA ARG A 424 19.61 19.85 -15.97
C ARG A 424 20.55 20.81 -15.25
N LEU A 425 20.82 20.58 -13.97
CA LEU A 425 21.81 21.33 -13.19
C LEU A 425 23.21 20.77 -13.32
N GLY A 426 23.43 19.68 -14.04
CA GLY A 426 24.73 19.00 -14.16
C GLY A 426 25.20 18.36 -12.86
N GLN A 427 24.30 18.07 -11.90
CA GLN A 427 24.67 17.56 -10.59
C GLN A 427 24.72 16.04 -10.54
N ALA A 428 23.75 15.36 -11.14
CA ALA A 428 23.66 13.91 -11.20
C ALA A 428 22.68 13.44 -12.28
N ASP A 429 22.99 12.30 -12.90
CA ASP A 429 22.10 11.58 -13.84
C ASP A 429 22.07 10.09 -13.50
N LEU A 430 21.34 9.29 -14.26
CA LEU A 430 21.32 7.83 -14.09
C LEU A 430 22.70 7.25 -14.37
N PRO A 431 23.16 6.32 -13.53
CA PRO A 431 24.35 5.55 -13.82
C PRO A 431 24.06 4.54 -14.95
N GLU A 432 25.09 3.92 -15.48
CA GLU A 432 24.93 2.80 -16.42
C GLU A 432 24.02 1.73 -15.83
N LEU A 433 23.08 1.24 -16.65
CA LEU A 433 22.03 0.31 -16.23
C LEU A 433 22.43 -1.16 -16.40
N SER A 434 23.44 -1.43 -17.22
CA SER A 434 24.00 -2.76 -17.44
C SER A 434 25.53 -2.69 -17.60
N GLY A 435 26.23 -3.78 -17.30
CA GLY A 435 27.69 -3.91 -17.45
C GLY A 435 28.32 -4.85 -16.44
N GLU A 436 29.45 -5.45 -16.78
CA GLU A 436 30.16 -6.47 -15.98
C GLU A 436 30.69 -5.95 -14.64
N GLN A 437 30.83 -4.62 -14.47
CA GLN A 437 31.36 -4.01 -13.25
C GLN A 437 30.30 -3.76 -12.15
N LEU A 438 29.06 -4.19 -12.35
CA LEU A 438 27.99 -3.98 -11.35
C LEU A 438 28.19 -4.87 -10.13
N SER A 439 28.61 -4.29 -9.00
CA SER A 439 28.66 -5.00 -7.72
C SER A 439 27.26 -5.17 -7.12
N ILE A 440 26.68 -6.36 -7.26
CA ILE A 440 25.32 -6.67 -6.81
C ILE A 440 25.38 -7.57 -5.57
N SER A 441 25.01 -6.99 -4.42
CA SER A 441 24.97 -7.71 -3.14
C SER A 441 23.86 -8.76 -3.08
N ASN A 442 24.15 -9.91 -2.47
CA ASN A 442 23.17 -10.93 -2.12
C ASN A 442 22.25 -10.49 -0.96
N SER A 443 22.78 -9.68 -0.04
CA SER A 443 22.04 -9.21 1.10
C SER A 443 21.00 -8.15 0.69
N LYS A 444 19.79 -8.31 1.22
CA LYS A 444 18.75 -7.29 1.04
C LYS A 444 19.23 -5.97 1.63
N PRO A 445 19.13 -4.86 0.90
CA PRO A 445 19.46 -3.55 1.44
C PRO A 445 18.67 -3.22 2.71
N GLU A 446 19.36 -2.72 3.72
CA GLU A 446 18.69 -2.18 4.90
C GLU A 446 18.12 -0.79 4.61
N LEU A 447 16.83 -0.62 4.85
CA LEU A 447 16.09 0.62 4.60
C LEU A 447 15.95 1.49 5.85
N GLY A 448 17.06 1.71 6.57
CA GLY A 448 17.04 2.57 7.75
C GLY A 448 16.48 1.90 9.02
N GLU A 449 16.14 2.71 10.02
CA GLU A 449 15.62 2.23 11.30
C GLU A 449 14.19 1.70 11.20
N TRP A 450 13.86 0.78 12.11
CA TRP A 450 12.48 0.35 12.28
C TRP A 450 11.62 1.57 12.69
N THR A 451 10.43 1.69 12.11
CA THR A 451 9.52 2.79 12.43
C THR A 451 8.22 2.28 13.03
N SER A 452 7.73 2.98 14.05
CA SER A 452 6.38 2.81 14.58
C SER A 452 5.33 2.88 13.48
N ILE A 453 4.17 2.28 13.70
CA ILE A 453 3.06 2.38 12.75
C ILE A 453 2.17 3.60 13.03
N GLU A 454 2.11 4.03 14.29
CA GLU A 454 1.36 5.20 14.78
C GLU A 454 -0.12 5.16 14.39
N SER A 455 -0.74 4.01 14.69
CA SER A 455 -2.13 3.75 14.34
C SER A 455 -3.13 4.55 15.17
N GLY A 456 -2.71 5.04 16.35
CA GLY A 456 -3.59 5.64 17.36
C GLY A 456 -4.24 4.61 18.28
N ASP A 457 -3.97 3.30 18.08
CA ASP A 457 -4.40 2.22 18.95
C ASP A 457 -3.17 1.50 19.54
N GLU A 458 -3.12 1.43 20.86
CA GLU A 458 -1.96 0.88 21.60
C GLU A 458 -1.72 -0.61 21.29
N LEU A 459 -2.78 -1.39 21.07
CA LEU A 459 -2.64 -2.81 20.77
C LEU A 459 -2.10 -3.03 19.36
N VAL A 460 -2.62 -2.32 18.37
CA VAL A 460 -2.11 -2.37 16.99
C VAL A 460 -0.63 -1.98 16.95
N ASP A 461 -0.26 -0.89 17.62
CA ASP A 461 1.11 -0.38 17.68
C ASP A 461 2.05 -1.38 18.38
N THR A 462 1.58 -2.00 19.47
CA THR A 462 2.33 -3.03 20.17
C THR A 462 2.51 -4.29 19.34
N LEU A 463 1.46 -4.81 18.69
CA LEU A 463 1.54 -5.98 17.82
C LEU A 463 2.46 -5.75 16.63
N TRP A 464 2.40 -4.56 16.02
CA TRP A 464 3.33 -4.15 14.98
C TRP A 464 4.79 -4.15 15.48
N ARG A 465 5.02 -3.55 16.64
CA ARG A 465 6.33 -3.48 17.30
C ARG A 465 6.86 -4.87 17.65
N LEU A 466 6.00 -5.82 17.98
CA LEU A 466 6.36 -7.19 18.27
C LEU A 466 6.49 -8.08 17.01
N GLY A 467 6.33 -7.52 15.81
CA GLY A 467 6.42 -8.26 14.54
C GLY A 467 5.27 -9.23 14.28
N LEU A 468 4.17 -9.10 15.04
CA LEU A 468 2.92 -9.86 14.88
C LEU A 468 2.01 -9.12 13.88
N THR A 469 2.51 -8.98 12.65
CA THR A 469 1.89 -8.12 11.63
C THR A 469 0.50 -8.57 11.21
N THR A 470 0.24 -9.87 11.20
CA THR A 470 -1.10 -10.42 10.91
C THR A 470 -2.09 -10.05 12.01
N ASP A 471 -1.68 -10.24 13.27
CA ASP A 471 -2.54 -9.89 14.41
C ASP A 471 -2.77 -8.37 14.51
N ALA A 472 -1.77 -7.55 14.15
CA ALA A 472 -1.92 -6.10 14.05
C ALA A 472 -2.94 -5.71 12.96
N TRP A 473 -2.89 -6.35 11.78
CA TRP A 473 -3.84 -6.13 10.70
C TRP A 473 -5.26 -6.54 11.09
N GLU A 474 -5.43 -7.73 11.68
CA GLU A 474 -6.73 -8.22 12.15
C GLU A 474 -7.33 -7.32 13.24
N THR A 475 -6.48 -6.84 14.17
CA THR A 475 -6.92 -5.87 15.20
C THR A 475 -7.35 -4.54 14.57
N TRP A 476 -6.61 -4.04 13.59
CA TRP A 476 -6.97 -2.83 12.85
C TRP A 476 -8.32 -2.97 12.13
N LEU A 477 -8.57 -4.12 11.48
CA LEU A 477 -9.85 -4.41 10.84
C LEU A 477 -11.01 -4.43 11.84
N ASN A 478 -10.79 -4.99 13.04
CA ASN A 478 -11.81 -5.10 14.07
C ASN A 478 -12.19 -3.74 14.68
N LEU A 479 -11.25 -2.79 14.73
CA LEU A 479 -11.48 -1.43 15.23
C LEU A 479 -12.28 -0.56 14.25
N ARG A 480 -12.33 -0.95 12.98
CA ARG A 480 -12.97 -0.16 11.92
C ARG A 480 -14.31 -0.76 11.55
N SER A 481 -15.38 -0.13 12.00
CA SER A 481 -16.74 -0.43 11.54
C SER A 481 -16.95 -0.02 10.08
N GLU A 482 -18.04 -0.45 9.46
CA GLU A 482 -18.40 -0.12 8.07
C GLU A 482 -18.48 1.41 7.82
N THR A 483 -18.88 2.16 8.83
CA THR A 483 -18.96 3.63 8.83
C THR A 483 -17.58 4.28 8.95
N ASP A 484 -16.66 3.68 9.70
CA ASP A 484 -15.30 4.20 9.93
C ASP A 484 -14.34 3.91 8.77
N LEU A 485 -14.65 2.93 7.91
CA LEU A 485 -13.93 2.71 6.65
C LEU A 485 -13.99 3.93 5.71
N THR A 486 -14.94 4.83 5.95
CA THR A 486 -15.08 6.10 5.24
C THR A 486 -14.27 7.24 5.84
N SER A 487 -13.70 7.09 7.04
CA SER A 487 -12.78 8.08 7.66
C SER A 487 -11.43 8.06 6.94
N ASP A 488 -11.42 8.67 5.77
CA ASP A 488 -10.40 8.62 4.75
C ASP A 488 -9.29 9.66 5.02
N THR A 489 -8.71 9.62 6.22
CA THR A 489 -7.58 10.50 6.55
C THR A 489 -6.30 10.00 5.91
N PRO A 490 -5.36 10.88 5.54
CA PRO A 490 -4.06 10.48 5.03
C PRO A 490 -3.30 9.55 5.97
N ASN A 491 -3.36 9.78 7.28
CA ASN A 491 -2.69 8.96 8.28
C ASN A 491 -3.28 7.54 8.33
N ASN A 492 -4.61 7.39 8.32
CA ASN A 492 -5.26 6.08 8.26
C ASN A 492 -4.84 5.30 7.01
N ARG A 493 -4.68 5.98 5.87
CA ARG A 493 -4.16 5.36 4.63
C ARG A 493 -2.72 4.90 4.75
N VAL A 494 -1.87 5.65 5.48
CA VAL A 494 -0.49 5.24 5.75
C VAL A 494 -0.47 3.97 6.60
N VAL A 495 -1.23 3.95 7.71
CA VAL A 495 -1.36 2.80 8.59
C VAL A 495 -1.86 1.57 7.81
N GLU A 496 -2.99 1.70 7.14
CA GLU A 496 -3.58 0.61 6.35
C GLU A 496 -2.63 0.12 5.25
N GLY A 497 -1.98 1.03 4.52
CA GLY A 497 -1.03 0.69 3.48
C GLY A 497 0.15 -0.13 4.01
N ARG A 498 0.70 0.23 5.17
CA ARG A 498 1.79 -0.49 5.81
C ARG A 498 1.36 -1.87 6.33
N LEU A 499 0.21 -1.94 6.99
CA LEU A 499 -0.37 -3.21 7.48
C LEU A 499 -0.66 -4.18 6.33
N LYS A 500 -1.30 -3.72 5.26
CA LYS A 500 -1.57 -4.53 4.06
C LYS A 500 -0.29 -5.07 3.42
N MET A 501 0.73 -4.23 3.26
CA MET A 501 2.03 -4.70 2.73
C MET A 501 2.68 -5.73 3.66
N ALA A 502 2.55 -5.58 4.97
CA ALA A 502 3.12 -6.50 5.93
C ALA A 502 2.46 -7.89 5.90
N VAL A 503 1.17 -7.97 5.54
CA VAL A 503 0.45 -9.24 5.32
C VAL A 503 0.51 -9.74 3.87
N GLY A 504 1.26 -9.05 2.99
CA GLY A 504 1.51 -9.48 1.61
C GLY A 504 0.65 -8.82 0.55
N ASP A 505 -0.35 -8.01 0.90
CA ASP A 505 -1.17 -7.25 -0.05
C ASP A 505 -0.45 -5.96 -0.47
N TYR A 506 0.55 -6.12 -1.35
CA TYR A 506 1.32 -4.99 -1.90
C TYR A 506 0.51 -4.16 -2.88
N TRP A 507 -0.43 -4.77 -3.61
CA TRP A 507 -1.25 -4.08 -4.61
C TRP A 507 -2.07 -2.94 -3.98
N THR A 508 -2.84 -3.27 -2.96
CA THR A 508 -3.66 -2.28 -2.24
C THR A 508 -2.82 -1.43 -1.31
N GLY A 509 -1.82 -2.00 -0.65
CA GLY A 509 -0.95 -1.30 0.30
C GLY A 509 -0.21 -0.14 -0.35
N LEU A 510 0.44 -0.35 -1.49
CA LEU A 510 1.11 0.71 -2.25
C LEU A 510 0.12 1.76 -2.79
N SER A 511 -1.11 1.35 -3.15
CA SER A 511 -2.16 2.29 -3.53
C SER A 511 -2.56 3.22 -2.38
N GLN A 512 -2.71 2.69 -1.17
CA GLN A 512 -3.04 3.50 0.00
C GLN A 512 -1.92 4.50 0.31
N LEU A 513 -0.68 4.06 0.31
CA LEU A 513 0.48 4.95 0.51
C LEU A 513 0.59 6.04 -0.56
N TRP A 514 0.31 5.70 -1.82
CA TRP A 514 0.27 6.68 -2.90
C TRP A 514 -0.84 7.72 -2.69
N ARG A 515 -2.06 7.29 -2.37
CA ARG A 515 -3.18 8.19 -2.09
C ARG A 515 -2.92 9.08 -0.87
N ALA A 516 -2.25 8.55 0.17
CA ALA A 516 -1.82 9.34 1.31
C ALA A 516 -0.84 10.45 0.89
N SER A 517 0.16 10.12 0.07
CA SER A 517 1.16 11.11 -0.39
C SER A 517 0.57 12.24 -1.23
N LEU A 518 -0.57 12.02 -1.90
CA LEU A 518 -1.28 13.07 -2.64
C LEU A 518 -1.98 14.10 -1.72
N ARG A 519 -2.23 13.76 -0.47
CA ARG A 519 -2.98 14.58 0.49
C ARG A 519 -2.13 15.17 1.61
N LEU A 520 -0.95 14.61 1.86
CA LEU A 520 0.02 15.11 2.84
C LEU A 520 0.83 16.24 2.20
N VAL A 521 0.19 17.40 2.07
CA VAL A 521 0.79 18.59 1.46
C VAL A 521 1.54 19.39 2.53
N GLY A 522 2.78 19.81 2.24
CA GLY A 522 3.56 20.68 3.12
C GLY A 522 4.22 20.01 4.32
N GLU A 523 4.15 18.67 4.40
CA GLU A 523 4.79 17.88 5.46
C GLU A 523 6.32 18.07 5.49
N ASP A 524 6.90 17.85 6.67
CA ASP A 524 8.35 17.93 6.85
C ASP A 524 9.13 16.91 6.02
N CYS A 525 10.43 17.12 5.90
CA CYS A 525 11.29 16.26 5.11
C CYS A 525 11.35 14.81 5.63
N GLN A 526 11.21 14.58 6.94
CA GLN A 526 11.28 13.24 7.53
C GLN A 526 10.04 12.44 7.16
N THR A 527 8.85 13.01 7.26
CA THR A 527 7.59 12.39 6.82
C THR A 527 7.62 12.05 5.33
N ARG A 528 8.10 12.96 4.48
CA ARG A 528 8.26 12.67 3.04
C ARG A 528 9.25 11.54 2.79
N GLN A 529 10.39 11.52 3.47
CA GLN A 529 11.38 10.44 3.34
C GLN A 529 10.83 9.09 3.82
N PHE A 530 10.07 9.10 4.91
CA PHE A 530 9.39 7.92 5.43
C PHE A 530 8.37 7.36 4.42
N LEU A 531 7.50 8.20 3.87
CA LEU A 531 6.54 7.80 2.83
C LEU A 531 7.25 7.28 1.59
N HIS A 532 8.29 7.96 1.15
CA HIS A 532 9.08 7.55 0.01
C HIS A 532 9.70 6.16 0.21
N ARG A 533 10.31 5.89 1.38
CA ARG A 533 10.83 4.56 1.73
C ARG A 533 9.74 3.50 1.77
N SER A 534 8.58 3.84 2.35
CA SER A 534 7.44 2.93 2.42
C SER A 534 6.87 2.57 1.05
N GLN A 535 6.94 3.49 0.07
CA GLN A 535 6.49 3.26 -1.30
C GLN A 535 7.50 2.50 -2.17
N HIS A 536 8.74 2.27 -1.71
CA HIS A 536 9.79 1.61 -2.48
C HIS A 536 10.32 0.35 -1.75
N PRO A 537 9.50 -0.70 -1.56
CA PRO A 537 9.90 -1.91 -0.87
C PRO A 537 10.86 -2.76 -1.73
N TYR A 538 11.81 -3.45 -1.07
CA TYR A 538 12.68 -4.47 -1.70
C TYR A 538 12.02 -5.85 -1.58
N ARG A 539 10.91 -6.04 -2.29
CA ARG A 539 10.19 -7.32 -2.30
C ARG A 539 10.85 -8.28 -3.31
N PHE A 540 10.77 -9.58 -3.03
CA PHE A 540 11.36 -10.65 -3.86
C PHE A 540 12.86 -10.45 -4.14
N TRP A 541 13.58 -9.81 -3.21
CA TRP A 541 14.99 -9.48 -3.39
C TRP A 541 15.87 -10.67 -3.82
N PRO A 542 15.75 -11.90 -3.26
CA PRO A 542 16.56 -13.02 -3.71
C PRO A 542 16.38 -13.34 -5.21
N ALA A 543 15.15 -13.28 -5.72
CA ALA A 543 14.85 -13.48 -7.13
C ALA A 543 15.39 -12.34 -8.00
N ILE A 544 15.11 -11.10 -7.61
CA ILE A 544 15.58 -9.88 -8.30
C ILE A 544 17.11 -9.84 -8.34
N ALA A 545 17.79 -10.04 -7.20
CA ALA A 545 19.26 -9.99 -7.14
C ALA A 545 19.91 -11.12 -7.95
N LYS A 546 19.31 -12.33 -7.98
CA LYS A 546 19.78 -13.42 -8.81
C LYS A 546 19.63 -13.08 -10.30
N ALA A 547 18.45 -12.64 -10.73
CA ALA A 547 18.17 -12.25 -12.11
C ALA A 547 19.09 -11.11 -12.57
N SER A 548 19.32 -10.14 -11.69
CA SER A 548 20.21 -8.99 -11.90
C SER A 548 21.65 -9.42 -12.19
N ARG A 549 22.23 -10.28 -11.34
CA ARG A 549 23.60 -10.80 -11.53
C ARG A 549 23.75 -11.66 -12.79
N SER A 550 22.76 -12.51 -13.07
CA SER A 550 22.85 -13.40 -14.24
C SER A 550 22.73 -12.68 -15.58
N ASN A 551 22.37 -11.40 -15.57
CA ASN A 551 22.16 -10.61 -16.78
C ASN A 551 22.92 -9.26 -16.75
N ASP A 552 23.80 -9.05 -15.80
CA ASP A 552 24.60 -7.83 -15.63
C ASP A 552 23.76 -6.53 -15.71
N ILE A 553 22.60 -6.54 -15.06
CA ILE A 553 21.64 -5.44 -15.06
C ILE A 553 21.38 -4.93 -13.64
N ARG A 554 21.18 -3.63 -13.46
CA ARG A 554 20.92 -3.06 -12.14
C ARG A 554 19.63 -3.59 -11.50
N PRO A 555 19.68 -4.06 -10.25
CA PRO A 555 18.49 -4.55 -9.55
C PRO A 555 17.45 -3.47 -9.31
N GLU A 556 17.87 -2.20 -9.22
CA GLU A 556 16.97 -1.06 -9.08
C GLU A 556 16.04 -0.88 -10.29
N LEU A 557 16.52 -1.21 -11.51
CA LEU A 557 15.69 -1.20 -12.70
C LEU A 557 14.64 -2.32 -12.67
N LEU A 558 15.04 -3.53 -12.28
CA LEU A 558 14.09 -4.64 -12.12
C LEU A 558 13.03 -4.35 -11.05
N LEU A 559 13.42 -3.74 -9.92
CA LEU A 559 12.48 -3.30 -8.88
C LEU A 559 11.52 -2.22 -9.39
N ALA A 560 12.02 -1.26 -10.18
CA ALA A 560 11.21 -0.17 -10.73
C ALA A 560 10.14 -0.70 -11.70
N ILE A 561 10.52 -1.65 -12.56
CA ILE A 561 9.60 -2.36 -13.46
C ILE A 561 8.58 -3.17 -12.65
N ALA A 562 9.02 -4.08 -11.77
CA ALA A 562 8.11 -4.92 -10.98
C ALA A 562 7.12 -4.10 -10.13
N LYS A 563 7.55 -2.95 -9.61
CA LYS A 563 6.67 -2.02 -8.90
C LYS A 563 5.60 -1.43 -9.83
N GLN A 564 5.98 -1.05 -11.04
CA GLN A 564 5.04 -0.44 -11.99
C GLN A 564 4.09 -1.48 -12.59
N GLU A 565 4.58 -2.66 -12.94
CA GLU A 565 3.84 -3.73 -13.61
C GLU A 565 2.81 -4.41 -12.70
N SER A 566 3.26 -4.92 -11.59
CA SER A 566 2.42 -5.76 -10.71
C SER A 566 2.26 -5.22 -9.29
N ARG A 567 2.88 -4.11 -8.95
CA ARG A 567 3.03 -3.69 -7.53
C ARG A 567 3.52 -4.84 -6.65
N PHE A 568 4.46 -5.63 -7.16
CA PHE A 568 4.98 -6.82 -6.50
C PHE A 568 3.95 -7.92 -6.21
N SER A 569 2.92 -8.06 -7.02
CA SER A 569 1.90 -9.11 -6.90
C SER A 569 2.06 -10.14 -8.03
N PRO A 570 2.74 -11.28 -7.80
CA PRO A 570 3.11 -12.22 -8.86
C PRO A 570 1.92 -12.94 -9.51
N GLY A 571 0.75 -12.98 -8.83
CA GLY A 571 -0.47 -13.60 -9.33
C GLY A 571 -1.29 -12.75 -10.31
N VAL A 572 -0.85 -11.51 -10.60
CA VAL A 572 -1.61 -10.59 -11.47
C VAL A 572 -1.50 -11.00 -12.93
N LYS A 573 -2.65 -10.92 -13.63
CA LYS A 573 -2.76 -11.02 -15.08
C LYS A 573 -3.43 -9.75 -15.61
N SER A 574 -2.83 -9.15 -16.65
CA SER A 574 -3.42 -7.98 -17.30
C SER A 574 -4.58 -8.35 -18.23
N PRO A 575 -5.46 -7.42 -18.60
CA PRO A 575 -6.49 -7.65 -19.62
C PRO A 575 -5.91 -8.08 -20.97
N ALA A 576 -4.71 -7.60 -21.33
CA ALA A 576 -4.00 -7.98 -22.55
C ALA A 576 -3.31 -9.37 -22.46
N GLY A 577 -3.35 -10.03 -21.29
CA GLY A 577 -2.78 -11.35 -21.10
C GLY A 577 -1.38 -11.40 -20.52
N ALA A 578 -0.75 -10.26 -20.23
CA ALA A 578 0.57 -10.22 -19.56
C ALA A 578 0.50 -10.84 -18.14
N VAL A 579 1.54 -11.56 -17.72
CA VAL A 579 1.52 -12.41 -16.54
C VAL A 579 2.70 -12.15 -15.61
N GLY A 580 2.42 -12.20 -14.32
CA GLY A 580 3.43 -12.33 -13.28
C GLY A 580 4.01 -11.02 -12.77
N LEU A 581 5.13 -11.14 -12.03
CA LEU A 581 5.77 -10.03 -11.32
C LEU A 581 6.18 -8.87 -12.24
N MET A 582 6.70 -9.20 -13.43
CA MET A 582 7.20 -8.24 -14.43
C MET A 582 6.26 -8.14 -15.65
N GLN A 583 5.05 -8.72 -15.58
CA GLN A 583 4.00 -8.65 -16.60
C GLN A 583 4.51 -8.98 -18.01
N LEU A 584 5.06 -10.16 -18.17
CA LEU A 584 5.52 -10.65 -19.46
C LEU A 584 4.35 -11.20 -20.29
N MET A 585 4.32 -10.87 -21.56
CA MET A 585 3.45 -11.55 -22.52
C MET A 585 3.91 -13.01 -22.68
N PRO A 586 2.98 -13.98 -22.75
CA PRO A 586 3.35 -15.39 -22.90
C PRO A 586 4.25 -15.65 -24.12
N GLU A 587 3.99 -14.98 -25.25
CA GLU A 587 4.78 -15.08 -26.47
C GLU A 587 6.22 -14.60 -26.22
N THR A 588 6.39 -13.43 -25.62
CA THR A 588 7.72 -12.91 -25.25
C THR A 588 8.46 -13.82 -24.29
N ALA A 589 7.74 -14.41 -23.33
CA ALA A 589 8.32 -15.36 -22.39
C ALA A 589 8.79 -16.65 -23.08
N ALA A 590 8.02 -17.14 -24.05
CA ALA A 590 8.38 -18.33 -24.85
C ALA A 590 9.63 -18.08 -25.73
N GLU A 591 9.74 -16.91 -26.34
CA GLU A 591 10.92 -16.52 -27.12
C GLU A 591 12.20 -16.42 -26.27
N LEU A 592 12.08 -16.05 -24.99
CA LEU A 592 13.19 -15.88 -24.06
C LEU A 592 13.56 -17.15 -23.28
N SER A 593 12.78 -18.21 -23.41
CA SER A 593 13.01 -19.50 -22.77
C SER A 593 13.26 -20.58 -23.82
N ASP A 594 14.17 -21.53 -23.51
CA ASP A 594 14.49 -22.65 -24.41
C ASP A 594 13.34 -23.66 -24.56
N GLY A 595 12.09 -23.26 -24.29
CA GLY A 595 10.91 -24.13 -24.37
C GLY A 595 9.62 -23.46 -23.91
N SER A 596 8.49 -24.18 -24.08
CA SER A 596 7.19 -23.70 -23.64
C SER A 596 7.11 -23.70 -22.11
N LEU A 597 6.98 -22.53 -21.51
CA LEU A 597 6.67 -22.38 -20.09
C LEU A 597 5.16 -22.50 -19.87
N ASN A 598 4.78 -23.28 -18.87
CA ASN A 598 3.39 -23.27 -18.42
C ASN A 598 3.06 -22.00 -17.62
N LYS A 599 1.77 -21.73 -17.45
CA LYS A 599 1.29 -20.52 -16.77
C LYS A 599 1.77 -20.42 -15.31
N GLU A 600 1.88 -21.55 -14.60
CA GLU A 600 2.30 -21.59 -13.20
C GLU A 600 3.77 -21.22 -13.05
N GLU A 601 4.60 -21.65 -13.99
CA GLU A 601 6.01 -21.27 -14.05
C GLU A 601 6.19 -19.75 -14.29
N LEU A 602 5.34 -19.12 -15.12
CA LEU A 602 5.35 -17.70 -15.33
C LEU A 602 4.88 -16.90 -14.09
N LEU A 603 4.03 -17.49 -13.25
CA LEU A 603 3.63 -16.87 -11.98
C LEU A 603 4.72 -16.94 -10.91
N ASN A 604 5.72 -17.80 -11.09
CA ASN A 604 6.84 -17.91 -10.16
C ASN A 604 7.74 -16.67 -10.23
N PRO A 605 7.96 -15.95 -9.10
CA PRO A 605 8.75 -14.72 -9.10
C PRO A 605 10.20 -14.90 -9.58
N GLN A 606 10.80 -16.07 -9.37
CA GLN A 606 12.18 -16.34 -9.80
C GLN A 606 12.26 -16.49 -11.32
N THR A 607 11.39 -17.29 -11.92
CA THR A 607 11.30 -17.48 -13.37
C THR A 607 10.95 -16.17 -14.07
N ASN A 608 9.90 -15.49 -13.57
CA ASN A 608 9.42 -14.25 -14.17
C ASN A 608 10.46 -13.12 -14.09
N SER A 609 11.17 -12.97 -12.96
CA SER A 609 12.26 -12.00 -12.83
C SER A 609 13.45 -12.30 -13.75
N LYS A 610 13.79 -13.61 -13.94
CA LYS A 610 14.87 -14.01 -14.87
C LYS A 610 14.53 -13.61 -16.29
N LEU A 611 13.34 -13.94 -16.78
CA LEU A 611 12.90 -13.61 -18.14
C LEU A 611 12.74 -12.10 -18.34
N GLY A 612 12.18 -11.38 -17.35
CA GLY A 612 12.10 -9.92 -17.42
C GLY A 612 13.47 -9.25 -17.48
N ALA A 613 14.47 -9.78 -16.76
CA ALA A 613 15.84 -9.30 -16.84
C ALA A 613 16.45 -9.57 -18.23
N LEU A 614 16.26 -10.77 -18.80
CA LEU A 614 16.71 -11.10 -20.16
C LEU A 614 16.09 -10.14 -21.18
N TYR A 615 14.80 -9.89 -21.11
CA TYR A 615 14.13 -8.97 -22.01
C TYR A 615 14.68 -7.53 -21.89
N LEU A 616 14.85 -7.03 -20.67
CA LEU A 616 15.43 -5.70 -20.44
C LEU A 616 16.86 -5.60 -20.95
N THR A 617 17.67 -6.65 -20.78
CA THR A 617 19.06 -6.68 -21.30
C THR A 617 19.06 -6.64 -22.82
N SER A 618 18.17 -7.36 -23.50
CA SER A 618 18.04 -7.27 -24.96
C SER A 618 17.65 -5.87 -25.43
N LEU A 619 16.73 -5.21 -24.73
CA LEU A 619 16.33 -3.84 -25.02
C LEU A 619 17.44 -2.82 -24.74
N LEU A 620 18.19 -2.98 -23.64
CA LEU A 620 19.37 -2.13 -23.34
C LEU A 620 20.44 -2.27 -24.44
N LYS A 621 20.68 -3.49 -24.90
CA LYS A 621 21.63 -3.74 -26.01
C LYS A 621 21.13 -3.10 -27.31
N GLN A 622 19.86 -3.28 -27.67
CA GLN A 622 19.25 -2.68 -28.86
C GLN A 622 19.36 -1.16 -28.86
N TRP A 623 19.14 -0.53 -27.71
CA TRP A 623 19.11 0.92 -27.55
C TRP A 623 20.42 1.51 -26.99
N GLN A 624 21.53 0.76 -27.04
CA GLN A 624 22.86 1.21 -26.61
C GLN A 624 22.86 1.83 -25.21
N GLY A 625 22.15 1.19 -24.28
CA GLY A 625 22.02 1.64 -22.89
C GLY A 625 21.07 2.82 -22.65
N ASN A 626 20.35 3.31 -23.68
CA ASN A 626 19.46 4.45 -23.54
C ASN A 626 18.25 4.10 -22.64
N PRO A 627 18.12 4.69 -21.43
CA PRO A 627 17.08 4.34 -20.49
C PRO A 627 15.67 4.70 -20.93
N TRP A 628 15.52 5.77 -21.70
CA TRP A 628 14.24 6.25 -22.21
C TRP A 628 13.63 5.29 -23.21
N LEU A 629 14.43 4.90 -24.20
CA LEU A 629 14.03 3.97 -25.25
C LEU A 629 13.79 2.57 -24.70
N THR A 630 14.65 2.12 -23.78
CA THR A 630 14.52 0.81 -23.12
C THR A 630 13.20 0.72 -22.35
N VAL A 631 12.90 1.69 -21.50
CA VAL A 631 11.70 1.66 -20.67
C VAL A 631 10.43 1.85 -21.50
N ALA A 632 10.45 2.74 -22.50
CA ALA A 632 9.32 2.91 -23.42
C ALA A 632 9.05 1.62 -24.23
N SER A 633 10.12 0.94 -24.69
CA SER A 633 10.02 -0.31 -25.45
C SER A 633 9.51 -1.48 -24.61
N TYR A 634 9.81 -1.51 -23.33
CA TYR A 634 9.28 -2.55 -22.44
C TYR A 634 7.75 -2.56 -22.40
N ASN A 635 7.14 -1.37 -22.41
CA ASN A 635 5.69 -1.22 -22.37
C ASN A 635 5.02 -1.28 -23.77
N ALA A 636 5.59 -0.59 -24.77
CA ALA A 636 4.95 -0.43 -26.09
C ALA A 636 5.54 -1.33 -27.17
N GLY A 637 6.61 -2.07 -26.87
CA GLY A 637 7.40 -2.81 -27.85
C GLY A 637 8.39 -1.93 -28.63
N PRO A 638 9.56 -2.48 -29.00
CA PRO A 638 10.62 -1.71 -29.69
C PRO A 638 10.18 -1.22 -31.08
N GLY A 639 9.35 -1.96 -31.78
CA GLY A 639 8.83 -1.54 -33.12
C GLY A 639 7.97 -0.29 -33.09
N ALA A 640 7.20 -0.05 -32.00
CA ALA A 640 6.47 1.19 -31.82
C ALA A 640 7.43 2.35 -31.50
N VAL A 641 8.38 2.13 -30.60
CA VAL A 641 9.34 3.16 -30.13
C VAL A 641 10.26 3.63 -31.25
N THR A 642 10.65 2.73 -32.16
CA THR A 642 11.45 3.11 -33.36
C THR A 642 10.77 4.22 -34.18
N LYS A 643 9.44 4.20 -34.28
CA LYS A 643 8.67 5.22 -35.02
C LYS A 643 8.63 6.58 -34.33
N TRP A 644 9.01 6.65 -33.03
CA TRP A 644 8.98 7.87 -32.22
C TRP A 644 10.36 8.51 -32.05
N LEU A 645 11.39 7.97 -32.71
CA LEU A 645 12.74 8.51 -32.64
C LEU A 645 12.81 9.88 -33.30
N THR A 646 13.32 10.85 -32.54
CA THR A 646 13.58 12.22 -33.04
C THR A 646 14.87 12.74 -32.41
N ALA A 647 15.48 13.75 -33.03
CA ALA A 647 16.67 14.43 -32.50
C ALA A 647 16.42 15.04 -31.09
N GLU A 648 15.17 15.41 -30.79
CA GLU A 648 14.74 15.97 -29.51
C GLU A 648 15.11 15.08 -28.31
N LEU A 649 15.19 13.76 -28.50
CA LEU A 649 15.58 12.82 -27.42
C LEU A 649 16.97 13.13 -26.83
N LYS A 650 17.91 13.62 -27.63
CA LYS A 650 19.25 13.96 -27.15
C LYS A 650 19.29 15.28 -26.38
N GLU A 651 18.55 16.26 -26.83
CA GLU A 651 18.56 17.62 -26.28
C GLU A 651 17.58 17.79 -25.11
N ASP A 652 16.35 17.31 -25.32
CA ASP A 652 15.23 17.50 -24.43
C ASP A 652 14.44 16.19 -24.21
N PRO A 653 15.03 15.18 -23.58
CA PRO A 653 14.38 13.89 -23.40
C PRO A 653 13.04 14.00 -22.67
N GLU A 654 12.83 15.03 -21.87
CA GLU A 654 11.55 15.29 -21.19
C GLU A 654 10.45 15.67 -22.21
N LEU A 655 10.75 16.49 -23.22
CA LEU A 655 9.81 16.81 -24.29
C LEU A 655 9.54 15.60 -25.16
N TRP A 656 10.59 14.83 -25.51
CA TRP A 656 10.42 13.60 -26.25
C TRP A 656 9.43 12.64 -25.56
N VAL A 657 9.55 12.44 -24.25
CA VAL A 657 8.59 11.62 -23.48
C VAL A 657 7.18 12.19 -23.57
N GLU A 658 7.01 13.52 -23.50
CA GLU A 658 5.68 14.12 -23.61
C GLU A 658 5.11 14.01 -25.05
N ARG A 659 5.94 13.79 -26.07
CA ARG A 659 5.49 13.53 -27.48
C ARG A 659 5.07 12.08 -27.71
N ILE A 660 5.41 11.14 -26.84
CA ILE A 660 4.97 9.74 -26.99
C ILE A 660 3.47 9.72 -27.22
N PRO A 661 2.98 9.17 -28.35
CA PRO A 661 1.56 9.24 -28.72
C PRO A 661 0.68 8.37 -27.81
N TYR A 662 1.23 7.31 -27.23
CA TYR A 662 0.50 6.43 -26.31
C TYR A 662 0.52 7.00 -24.88
N PRO A 663 -0.64 7.47 -24.35
CA PRO A 663 -0.71 8.06 -23.02
C PRO A 663 -0.20 7.14 -21.91
N GLU A 664 -0.50 5.84 -22.03
CA GLU A 664 -0.02 4.82 -21.11
C GLU A 664 1.50 4.75 -21.07
N THR A 665 2.14 4.61 -22.24
CA THR A 665 3.61 4.51 -22.34
C THR A 665 4.30 5.78 -21.86
N ARG A 666 3.74 6.95 -22.16
CA ARG A 666 4.22 8.24 -21.67
C ARG A 666 4.25 8.32 -20.14
N ILE A 667 3.17 7.89 -19.49
CA ILE A 667 3.06 7.86 -18.02
C ILE A 667 3.96 6.76 -17.45
N TYR A 668 3.98 5.58 -18.09
CA TYR A 668 4.80 4.44 -17.72
C TYR A 668 6.29 4.81 -17.66
N THR A 669 6.81 5.39 -18.74
CA THR A 669 8.21 5.79 -18.85
C THR A 669 8.63 6.72 -17.71
N LYS A 670 7.83 7.76 -17.42
CA LYS A 670 8.09 8.67 -16.30
C LYS A 670 8.05 7.96 -14.94
N LYS A 671 7.09 7.06 -14.73
CA LYS A 671 6.94 6.33 -13.47
C LYS A 671 8.09 5.35 -13.23
N VAL A 672 8.48 4.58 -14.24
CA VAL A 672 9.58 3.61 -14.10
C VAL A 672 10.91 4.33 -13.87
N LEU A 673 11.25 5.34 -14.66
CA LEU A 673 12.49 6.10 -14.49
C LEU A 673 12.51 6.86 -13.15
N GLY A 674 11.37 7.40 -12.72
CA GLY A 674 11.24 8.02 -11.40
C GLY A 674 11.38 7.01 -10.25
N ASN A 675 10.84 5.79 -10.38
CA ASN A 675 11.04 4.71 -9.42
C ASN A 675 12.52 4.25 -9.39
N LEU A 676 13.14 4.10 -10.56
CA LEU A 676 14.56 3.76 -10.68
C LEU A 676 15.42 4.77 -9.93
N TRP A 677 15.24 6.06 -10.20
CA TRP A 677 15.93 7.13 -9.49
C TRP A 677 15.71 7.07 -7.98
N SER A 678 14.48 6.81 -7.58
CA SER A 678 14.11 6.67 -6.18
C SER A 678 14.82 5.50 -5.50
N TYR A 679 14.89 4.32 -6.14
CA TYR A 679 15.61 3.16 -5.61
C TYR A 679 17.13 3.40 -5.51
N LEU A 680 17.72 4.08 -6.48
CA LEU A 680 19.14 4.43 -6.46
C LEU A 680 19.50 5.35 -5.27
N ARG A 681 18.61 6.24 -4.87
CA ARG A 681 18.85 7.26 -3.85
C ARG A 681 18.25 6.95 -2.48
N ILE A 682 17.43 5.92 -2.35
CA ILE A 682 16.69 5.62 -1.12
C ILE A 682 17.60 5.32 0.09
N ARG A 683 18.87 4.91 -0.16
CA ARG A 683 19.88 4.64 0.85
C ARG A 683 20.64 5.90 1.29
N SER A 684 20.60 6.96 0.50
CA SER A 684 21.33 8.17 0.86
C SER A 684 20.59 8.86 2.03
N GLU A 685 21.24 8.94 3.18
CA GLU A 685 20.77 9.73 4.33
C GLU A 685 20.67 11.23 4.01
N GLU A 686 21.17 11.65 2.86
CA GLU A 686 21.27 13.04 2.43
C GLU A 686 19.95 13.66 1.97
N LEU A 687 18.88 12.88 1.77
CA LEU A 687 17.61 13.43 1.28
C LEU A 687 17.02 14.54 2.18
N CYS A 688 17.35 14.53 3.48
CA CYS A 688 16.94 15.56 4.42
C CYS A 688 18.11 16.31 5.06
N LYS A 689 19.36 15.92 4.78
CA LYS A 689 20.56 16.60 5.28
C LYS A 689 21.03 17.68 4.29
N THR A 690 20.19 18.61 3.92
CA THR A 690 20.71 19.88 3.41
C THR A 690 21.28 20.65 4.59
N ARG A 691 22.47 20.27 5.05
CA ARG A 691 23.30 21.17 5.84
C ARG A 691 23.55 22.42 5.00
N LEU A 692 23.04 23.51 5.48
CA LEU A 692 23.62 24.82 5.27
C LEU A 692 25.13 24.71 5.55
N LYS A 693 25.95 24.42 4.52
CA LYS A 693 27.33 24.87 4.56
C LYS A 693 27.24 26.39 4.45
N ARG A 694 27.38 27.02 5.59
CA ARG A 694 27.66 28.46 5.68
C ARG A 694 29.01 28.77 5.01
#